data_76928b75aa5f018a1042c2aaf950460b
#
_entry.id   76928b75aa5f018a1042c2aaf950460b
#
_cell.length_a   1.000
_cell.length_b   1.000
_cell.length_c   1.000
_cell.angle_alpha   90.00
_cell.angle_beta   90.00
_cell.angle_gamma   90.00
#
_symmetry.space_group_name_H-M   'P 1'
#
loop_
_entity.id
_entity.type
_entity.pdbx_description
1 polymer ?
#
loop_
_entity_poly.entity_id
_entity_poly.type
_entity_poly.pdbx_seq_one_letter_code
_entity_poly.pdbx_strand_id
1 'polypeptide(L)'
;MSTQTIGLIQTAVSEDADRNLERTLEAARAAIAKGARILCLQELYRAPYFPQYENTDASLYAETVPGLSTEAFSALAREHGVVIVVPVYERTESGEHYNTAVVIDADGRLLPAYRKVHVPYDPLFYEKNYFRPGDRYRVYDTRYGRIAVLICYDQWFPEAARAVALQGAEIIFYPTAIGRIAGEEPPEGDWREAWETVQRGHAIANSVHVAAVNRVGDEGDIRFFGSSFVADAFGNVLARASGTTEEVLVVEVDLSMNEAVREGWGFFSNRRPETYRALTRRFLPGKTPQALGYRMPAEWEPHDAVWLAWPHDRETFPDLAAVERAYVEIIAALRGSEAVDLLVTDEKMQIRVKAMLEEEGIDTGGVRFHAADYADVWFRDYGPTFLVDRKTGDLAMVNWTFNAWGEKYPELMGDTRIPLLMNREMELPLFTPGIVLEGGSIEVNGCGTVITTEACLLNPNRNPHLSREEVEAYLEAYLGAGHVIWLKHGIAGDDTDGHIDDIVRFVDERTVLCAVEENEDDENYAVLQENLAILRSSTDQDGNPLRVVALPMPGRVGGAKRLPASYANFYIGNTVVLVPVFQHPNDEAAITRVQGFFPDREVIGIDCTEMVEGLGAVHCISQQQPSVTCPEGESASRGE
;
A
#
# COMPACT_ATOMS: atom_id res chain seq x y z
N MET A 1 29.16 -18.95 28.80
CA MET A 1 29.24 -18.06 29.98
C MET A 1 27.92 -17.36 30.06
N SER A 2 27.19 -17.50 31.19
CA SER A 2 25.86 -16.90 31.35
C SER A 2 25.92 -15.38 31.55
N THR A 3 27.02 -14.87 32.05
CA THR A 3 27.18 -13.45 32.38
C THR A 3 27.89 -12.69 31.24
N GLN A 4 27.33 -11.54 30.81
CA GLN A 4 27.92 -10.64 29.84
C GLN A 4 27.94 -9.20 30.37
N THR A 5 28.88 -8.40 29.90
CA THR A 5 28.96 -6.98 30.23
C THR A 5 28.61 -6.14 28.99
N ILE A 6 27.54 -5.39 29.05
CA ILE A 6 27.09 -4.50 27.96
C ILE A 6 27.41 -3.05 28.23
N GLY A 7 27.71 -2.28 27.20
CA GLY A 7 28.01 -0.86 27.25
C GLY A 7 27.04 -0.08 26.37
N LEU A 8 26.34 0.90 26.93
CA LEU A 8 25.46 1.82 26.21
C LEU A 8 26.12 3.20 26.10
N ILE A 9 26.16 3.72 24.88
CA ILE A 9 26.81 4.99 24.61
C ILE A 9 25.75 6.06 24.37
N GLN A 10 25.49 6.88 25.38
CA GLN A 10 24.56 8.02 25.33
C GLN A 10 25.35 9.30 25.16
N THR A 11 25.23 9.96 24.01
CA THR A 11 25.91 11.23 23.73
C THR A 11 24.97 12.30 23.20
N ALA A 12 25.35 13.57 23.36
CA ALA A 12 24.76 14.67 22.60
C ALA A 12 25.38 14.71 21.19
N VAL A 13 24.61 15.18 20.22
CA VAL A 13 25.01 15.23 18.81
C VAL A 13 25.18 16.69 18.38
N SER A 14 26.18 16.96 17.56
CA SER A 14 26.43 18.24 16.91
C SER A 14 26.27 18.14 15.39
N GLU A 15 26.29 19.29 14.70
CA GLU A 15 26.25 19.31 13.23
C GLU A 15 27.54 18.76 12.58
N ASP A 16 28.63 18.68 13.34
CA ASP A 16 29.93 18.18 12.89
C ASP A 16 29.98 16.65 13.00
N ALA A 17 29.75 15.97 11.89
CA ALA A 17 29.70 14.51 11.78
C ALA A 17 31.01 13.82 12.18
N ASP A 18 32.15 14.42 11.87
CA ASP A 18 33.46 13.83 12.16
C ASP A 18 33.77 13.94 13.66
N ARG A 19 33.42 15.07 14.26
CA ARG A 19 33.52 15.27 15.72
C ARG A 19 32.61 14.31 16.48
N ASN A 20 31.39 14.06 15.97
CA ASN A 20 30.45 13.08 16.56
C ASN A 20 31.06 11.67 16.52
N LEU A 21 31.67 11.27 15.40
CA LEU A 21 32.37 10.00 15.28
C LEU A 21 33.52 9.86 16.27
N GLU A 22 34.41 10.89 16.35
CA GLU A 22 35.56 10.88 17.26
C GLU A 22 35.12 10.74 18.72
N ARG A 23 34.16 11.55 19.17
CA ARG A 23 33.60 11.50 20.53
C ARG A 23 32.97 10.14 20.86
N THR A 24 32.24 9.57 19.89
CA THR A 24 31.60 8.26 20.08
C THR A 24 32.63 7.14 20.15
N LEU A 25 33.71 7.21 19.39
CA LEU A 25 34.85 6.28 19.50
C LEU A 25 35.55 6.39 20.85
N GLU A 26 35.76 7.62 21.38
CA GLU A 26 36.31 7.83 22.71
C GLU A 26 35.42 7.26 23.81
N ALA A 27 34.08 7.48 23.72
CA ALA A 27 33.12 6.93 24.65
C ALA A 27 33.09 5.38 24.59
N ALA A 28 33.18 4.79 23.37
CA ALA A 28 33.28 3.37 23.19
C ALA A 28 34.54 2.77 23.83
N ARG A 29 35.72 3.43 23.67
CA ARG A 29 36.94 3.02 24.36
C ARG A 29 36.80 3.11 25.89
N ALA A 30 36.10 4.13 26.38
CA ALA A 30 35.83 4.26 27.83
C ALA A 30 34.91 3.12 28.34
N ALA A 31 33.93 2.71 27.57
CA ALA A 31 33.08 1.53 27.88
C ALA A 31 33.90 0.24 27.93
N ILE A 32 34.76 0.05 26.94
CA ILE A 32 35.67 -1.11 26.86
C ILE A 32 36.61 -1.18 28.05
N ALA A 33 37.20 -0.04 28.42
CA ALA A 33 38.07 0.07 29.59
C ALA A 33 37.36 -0.26 30.93
N LYS A 34 36.04 -0.04 30.99
CA LYS A 34 35.17 -0.46 32.11
C LYS A 34 34.71 -1.92 32.01
N GLY A 35 35.14 -2.66 31.00
CA GLY A 35 34.89 -4.10 30.85
C GLY A 35 33.74 -4.48 29.91
N ALA A 36 33.13 -3.52 29.19
CA ALA A 36 32.07 -3.82 28.22
C ALA A 36 32.56 -4.77 27.11
N ARG A 37 31.75 -5.76 26.77
CA ARG A 37 32.00 -6.78 25.73
C ARG A 37 31.05 -6.63 24.54
N ILE A 38 29.84 -6.14 24.76
CA ILE A 38 28.86 -5.80 23.72
C ILE A 38 28.50 -4.34 23.90
N LEU A 39 28.76 -3.52 22.90
CA LEU A 39 28.48 -2.09 22.91
C LEU A 39 27.32 -1.75 21.96
N CYS A 40 26.50 -0.79 22.33
CA CYS A 40 25.47 -0.25 21.45
C CYS A 40 25.53 1.28 21.45
N LEU A 41 25.54 1.87 20.25
CA LEU A 41 25.46 3.31 20.04
C LEU A 41 24.00 3.71 19.91
N GLN A 42 23.69 5.01 20.08
CA GLN A 42 22.37 5.58 19.84
C GLN A 42 22.06 5.69 18.33
N GLU A 43 20.81 5.76 17.98
CA GLU A 43 20.33 5.93 16.58
C GLU A 43 20.93 7.19 15.95
N LEU A 44 21.36 7.10 14.67
CA LEU A 44 21.90 8.21 13.88
C LEU A 44 22.98 9.02 14.65
N TYR A 45 23.85 8.35 15.39
CA TYR A 45 24.79 8.96 16.32
C TYR A 45 25.73 10.00 15.68
N ARG A 46 25.94 9.89 14.36
CA ARG A 46 26.87 10.75 13.61
C ARG A 46 26.21 12.03 13.10
N ALA A 47 24.87 12.10 13.05
CA ALA A 47 24.10 13.19 12.48
C ALA A 47 23.16 13.82 13.51
N PRO A 48 22.92 15.16 13.47
CA PRO A 48 21.76 15.73 14.15
C PRO A 48 20.48 15.03 13.67
N TYR A 49 19.41 15.11 14.45
CA TYR A 49 18.16 14.47 14.08
C TYR A 49 17.44 15.30 12.99
N PHE A 50 17.96 15.18 11.76
CA PHE A 50 17.43 15.88 10.60
C PHE A 50 16.00 15.51 10.23
N PRO A 51 15.44 14.31 10.58
CA PRO A 51 14.05 13.99 10.27
C PRO A 51 13.01 14.84 11.02
N GLN A 52 13.43 15.75 11.90
CA GLN A 52 12.52 16.77 12.46
C GLN A 52 12.05 17.79 11.42
N TYR A 53 12.67 17.85 10.25
CA TYR A 53 12.32 18.73 9.14
C TYR A 53 11.76 17.91 7.97
N GLU A 54 10.73 18.42 7.29
CA GLU A 54 10.10 17.69 6.18
C GLU A 54 11.01 17.54 4.96
N ASN A 55 11.82 18.56 4.67
CA ASN A 55 12.64 18.62 3.45
C ASN A 55 14.00 19.27 3.75
N THR A 56 14.93 18.49 4.26
CA THR A 56 16.31 18.94 4.48
C THR A 56 17.27 18.05 3.70
N ASP A 57 18.26 18.62 3.03
CA ASP A 57 19.34 17.84 2.45
C ASP A 57 20.25 17.28 3.55
N ALA A 58 20.07 16.01 3.86
CA ALA A 58 20.87 15.27 4.81
C ALA A 58 21.93 14.37 4.14
N SER A 59 22.13 14.50 2.84
CA SER A 59 23.02 13.63 2.05
C SER A 59 24.47 13.58 2.56
N LEU A 60 24.93 14.66 3.19
CA LEU A 60 26.27 14.74 3.79
C LEU A 60 26.49 13.77 4.97
N TYR A 61 25.41 13.31 5.62
CA TYR A 61 25.49 12.36 6.73
C TYR A 61 25.34 10.91 6.27
N ALA A 62 24.91 10.70 5.01
CA ALA A 62 24.72 9.37 4.45
C ALA A 62 26.06 8.69 4.16
N GLU A 63 26.15 7.42 4.48
CA GLU A 63 27.33 6.60 4.22
C GLU A 63 26.96 5.23 3.64
N THR A 64 27.87 4.63 2.90
CA THR A 64 27.70 3.26 2.42
C THR A 64 27.95 2.25 3.56
N VAL A 65 27.49 1.03 3.40
CA VAL A 65 27.82 -0.09 4.27
C VAL A 65 28.49 -1.20 3.41
N PRO A 66 29.82 -1.43 3.57
CA PRO A 66 30.78 -0.77 4.47
C PRO A 66 31.02 0.73 4.15
N GLY A 67 31.39 1.50 5.17
CA GLY A 67 31.70 2.91 5.07
C GLY A 67 32.44 3.42 6.31
N LEU A 68 32.59 4.74 6.42
CA LEU A 68 33.43 5.41 7.40
C LEU A 68 33.17 4.94 8.84
N SER A 69 31.91 4.92 9.28
CA SER A 69 31.53 4.45 10.62
C SER A 69 31.86 2.98 10.82
N THR A 70 31.44 2.13 9.90
CA THR A 70 31.63 0.69 10.04
C THR A 70 33.10 0.28 9.98
N GLU A 71 33.94 0.97 9.22
CA GLU A 71 35.39 0.74 9.16
C GLU A 71 36.06 1.11 10.48
N ALA A 72 35.74 2.30 11.04
CA ALA A 72 36.31 2.76 12.29
C ALA A 72 35.95 1.84 13.46
N PHE A 73 34.67 1.44 13.58
CA PHE A 73 34.23 0.54 14.65
C PHE A 73 34.65 -0.91 14.42
N SER A 74 34.84 -1.35 13.16
CA SER A 74 35.41 -2.67 12.84
C SER A 74 36.87 -2.77 13.34
N ALA A 75 37.66 -1.71 13.15
CA ALA A 75 39.01 -1.67 13.68
C ALA A 75 39.02 -1.75 15.22
N LEU A 76 38.13 -0.96 15.87
CA LEU A 76 37.99 -0.96 17.35
C LEU A 76 37.52 -2.32 17.88
N ALA A 77 36.52 -2.93 17.22
CA ALA A 77 36.00 -4.24 17.60
C ALA A 77 37.08 -5.31 17.55
N ARG A 78 37.87 -5.34 16.47
CA ARG A 78 38.97 -6.30 16.28
C ARG A 78 40.09 -6.09 17.29
N GLU A 79 40.49 -4.83 17.53
CA GLU A 79 41.56 -4.49 18.46
C GLU A 79 41.28 -4.96 19.89
N HIS A 80 40.02 -4.78 20.32
CA HIS A 80 39.64 -5.07 21.73
C HIS A 80 38.83 -6.35 21.90
N GLY A 81 38.50 -7.06 20.84
CA GLY A 81 37.70 -8.29 20.87
C GLY A 81 36.28 -8.06 21.40
N VAL A 82 35.60 -7.03 20.99
CA VAL A 82 34.26 -6.62 21.44
C VAL A 82 33.24 -6.60 20.29
N VAL A 83 31.98 -6.84 20.59
CA VAL A 83 30.85 -6.70 19.65
C VAL A 83 30.34 -5.26 19.73
N ILE A 84 30.04 -4.66 18.57
CA ILE A 84 29.55 -3.27 18.52
C ILE A 84 28.33 -3.16 17.60
N VAL A 85 27.24 -2.59 18.09
CA VAL A 85 26.05 -2.21 17.30
C VAL A 85 26.22 -0.76 16.86
N VAL A 86 26.30 -0.54 15.54
CA VAL A 86 26.59 0.77 14.92
C VAL A 86 25.42 1.19 14.04
N PRO A 87 24.54 2.09 14.50
CA PRO A 87 23.47 2.67 13.67
C PRO A 87 24.05 3.70 12.70
N VAL A 88 23.62 3.66 11.44
CA VAL A 88 24.07 4.55 10.36
C VAL A 88 22.92 5.03 9.49
N TYR A 89 23.05 6.20 8.89
CA TYR A 89 22.24 6.62 7.75
C TYR A 89 22.84 6.01 6.49
N GLU A 90 22.28 4.87 6.06
CA GLU A 90 22.78 4.10 4.92
C GLU A 90 22.34 4.71 3.60
N ARG A 91 23.27 4.82 2.64
CA ARG A 91 23.01 5.02 1.22
C ARG A 91 23.46 3.78 0.45
N THR A 92 22.54 3.14 -0.25
CA THR A 92 22.85 1.98 -1.09
C THR A 92 23.55 2.38 -2.39
N GLU A 93 24.08 1.41 -3.11
CA GLU A 93 24.65 1.62 -4.45
C GLU A 93 23.60 2.12 -5.46
N SER A 94 22.33 1.72 -5.27
CA SER A 94 21.19 2.18 -6.08
C SER A 94 20.68 3.58 -5.71
N GLY A 95 21.28 4.22 -4.68
CA GLY A 95 20.90 5.56 -4.23
C GLY A 95 19.76 5.59 -3.22
N GLU A 96 19.22 4.46 -2.81
CA GLU A 96 18.19 4.39 -1.77
C GLU A 96 18.78 4.62 -0.38
N HIS A 97 17.97 5.17 0.53
CA HIS A 97 18.39 5.50 1.87
C HIS A 97 17.62 4.71 2.93
N TYR A 98 18.32 4.25 3.97
CA TYR A 98 17.76 3.50 5.09
C TYR A 98 18.32 3.96 6.43
N ASN A 99 17.52 3.84 7.48
CA ASN A 99 17.99 3.90 8.86
C ASN A 99 18.43 2.47 9.24
N THR A 100 19.74 2.27 9.38
CA THR A 100 20.37 0.94 9.39
C THR A 100 21.21 0.74 10.64
N ALA A 101 21.16 -0.44 11.23
CA ALA A 101 22.11 -0.85 12.26
C ALA A 101 22.99 -2.00 11.73
N VAL A 102 24.29 -1.83 11.89
CA VAL A 102 25.29 -2.84 11.55
C VAL A 102 25.83 -3.45 12.84
N VAL A 103 25.75 -4.77 12.98
CA VAL A 103 26.40 -5.50 14.07
C VAL A 103 27.79 -5.92 13.59
N ILE A 104 28.80 -5.50 14.34
CA ILE A 104 30.20 -5.83 14.12
C ILE A 104 30.62 -6.84 15.18
N ASP A 105 31.03 -8.04 14.76
CA ASP A 105 31.46 -9.08 15.70
C ASP A 105 32.88 -8.80 16.25
N ALA A 106 33.26 -9.51 17.27
CA ALA A 106 34.50 -9.32 18.03
C ALA A 106 35.79 -9.51 17.20
N ASP A 107 35.71 -10.13 16.04
CA ASP A 107 36.82 -10.22 15.07
C ASP A 107 36.87 -9.02 14.09
N GLY A 108 35.95 -8.07 14.23
CA GLY A 108 35.79 -6.92 13.36
C GLY A 108 34.99 -7.21 12.08
N ARG A 109 34.38 -8.37 11.94
CA ARG A 109 33.56 -8.72 10.78
C ARG A 109 32.17 -8.07 10.89
N LEU A 110 31.74 -7.42 9.82
CA LEU A 110 30.37 -6.91 9.68
C LEU A 110 29.42 -8.07 9.47
N LEU A 111 28.36 -8.13 10.25
CA LEU A 111 27.24 -9.05 10.05
C LEU A 111 26.19 -8.39 9.15
N PRO A 112 25.26 -9.15 8.53
CA PRO A 112 24.25 -8.60 7.65
C PRO A 112 23.45 -7.47 8.31
N ALA A 113 23.35 -6.32 7.67
CA ALA A 113 22.70 -5.12 8.23
C ALA A 113 21.20 -5.35 8.56
N TYR A 114 20.73 -4.69 9.61
CA TYR A 114 19.31 -4.53 9.93
C TYR A 114 18.86 -3.14 9.51
N ARG A 115 17.82 -3.05 8.70
CA ARG A 115 17.16 -1.82 8.31
C ARG A 115 15.87 -1.65 9.11
N LYS A 116 15.63 -0.45 9.64
CA LYS A 116 14.45 -0.11 10.45
C LYS A 116 13.17 -0.49 9.72
N VAL A 117 12.34 -1.33 10.33
CA VAL A 117 11.11 -1.85 9.70
C VAL A 117 9.97 -0.84 9.85
N HIS A 118 9.79 -0.28 11.02
CA HIS A 118 8.74 0.71 11.27
C HIS A 118 9.32 2.12 11.20
N VAL A 119 8.92 2.87 10.19
CA VAL A 119 9.39 4.24 9.93
C VAL A 119 8.26 5.22 10.25
N PRO A 120 8.42 6.14 11.24
CA PRO A 120 7.38 7.09 11.62
C PRO A 120 7.17 8.19 10.58
N TYR A 121 5.97 8.78 10.62
CA TYR A 121 5.63 10.01 9.90
C TYR A 121 4.64 10.83 10.73
N ASP A 122 5.18 11.57 11.68
CA ASP A 122 4.45 12.42 12.59
C ASP A 122 5.16 13.79 12.68
N PRO A 123 4.52 14.84 13.19
CA PRO A 123 5.17 16.14 13.37
C PRO A 123 6.51 16.01 14.11
N LEU A 124 7.58 16.56 13.55
CA LEU A 124 8.99 16.48 13.97
C LEU A 124 9.62 15.08 13.86
N PHE A 125 8.93 14.09 13.27
CA PHE A 125 9.43 12.74 13.01
C PHE A 125 9.10 12.30 11.58
N TYR A 126 9.49 13.12 10.59
CA TYR A 126 9.20 12.93 9.17
C TYR A 126 10.15 11.91 8.51
N GLU A 127 10.40 10.80 9.18
CA GLU A 127 11.41 9.82 8.75
C GLU A 127 11.10 9.17 7.38
N LYS A 128 9.82 9.05 6.99
CA LYS A 128 9.44 8.51 5.67
C LYS A 128 9.92 9.36 4.49
N ASN A 129 10.26 10.62 4.71
CA ASN A 129 10.84 11.48 3.67
C ASN A 129 12.32 11.16 3.41
N TYR A 130 12.96 10.41 4.31
CA TYR A 130 14.40 10.14 4.29
C TYR A 130 14.74 8.66 4.17
N PHE A 131 13.89 7.77 4.69
CA PHE A 131 14.21 6.35 4.81
C PHE A 131 13.13 5.47 4.19
N ARG A 132 13.58 4.47 3.45
CA ARG A 132 12.71 3.34 3.10
C ARG A 132 12.63 2.36 4.28
N PRO A 133 11.49 1.65 4.47
CA PRO A 133 11.37 0.62 5.48
C PRO A 133 12.23 -0.60 5.14
N GLY A 134 12.72 -1.28 6.18
CA GLY A 134 13.30 -2.61 6.07
C GLY A 134 12.23 -3.69 5.88
N ASP A 135 12.65 -4.88 5.48
CA ASP A 135 11.77 -5.99 5.08
C ASP A 135 11.84 -7.21 6.02
N ARG A 136 12.71 -7.21 7.03
CA ARG A 136 12.93 -8.38 7.89
C ARG A 136 13.57 -8.09 9.22
N TYR A 137 13.28 -8.92 10.21
CA TYR A 137 13.94 -8.96 11.50
C TYR A 137 15.13 -9.93 11.49
N ARG A 138 16.19 -9.59 12.26
CA ARG A 138 17.41 -10.40 12.33
C ARG A 138 17.85 -10.65 13.76
N VAL A 139 18.37 -11.86 14.00
CA VAL A 139 19.12 -12.23 15.20
C VAL A 139 20.54 -12.60 14.78
N TYR A 140 21.51 -12.16 15.54
CA TYR A 140 22.93 -12.31 15.26
C TYR A 140 23.59 -13.23 16.26
N ASP A 141 24.19 -14.30 15.78
CA ASP A 141 25.08 -15.13 16.59
C ASP A 141 26.43 -14.41 16.69
N THR A 142 26.73 -13.85 17.85
CA THR A 142 27.99 -13.14 18.13
C THR A 142 28.86 -13.94 19.11
N ARG A 143 30.11 -13.49 19.24
CA ARG A 143 31.03 -14.12 20.22
C ARG A 143 30.49 -14.14 21.66
N TYR A 144 29.61 -13.18 22.03
CA TYR A 144 29.17 -12.97 23.41
C TYR A 144 27.66 -13.23 23.64
N GLY A 145 26.99 -13.83 22.66
CA GLY A 145 25.59 -14.20 22.76
C GLY A 145 24.79 -13.87 21.51
N ARG A 146 23.54 -14.29 21.53
CA ARG A 146 22.59 -14.04 20.43
C ARG A 146 21.87 -12.72 20.65
N ILE A 147 22.15 -11.74 19.83
CA ILE A 147 21.57 -10.40 19.97
C ILE A 147 20.65 -10.06 18.80
N ALA A 148 19.64 -9.24 19.07
CA ALA A 148 18.84 -8.59 18.05
C ALA A 148 18.97 -7.06 18.18
N VAL A 149 18.73 -6.38 17.06
CA VAL A 149 18.66 -4.91 17.03
C VAL A 149 17.32 -4.53 16.41
N LEU A 150 16.61 -3.65 17.10
CA LEU A 150 15.38 -3.00 16.67
C LEU A 150 15.57 -1.49 16.85
N ILE A 151 15.26 -0.68 15.82
CA ILE A 151 15.63 0.74 15.85
C ILE A 151 14.44 1.61 16.27
N CYS A 152 14.59 2.34 17.36
CA CYS A 152 13.73 3.44 17.81
C CYS A 152 12.21 3.10 17.71
N TYR A 153 11.53 3.53 16.66
CA TYR A 153 10.08 3.36 16.48
C TYR A 153 9.62 1.90 16.48
N ASP A 154 10.50 0.94 16.14
CA ASP A 154 10.23 -0.51 16.29
C ASP A 154 9.85 -0.90 17.72
N GLN A 155 10.26 -0.11 18.72
CA GLN A 155 10.00 -0.34 20.15
C GLN A 155 8.51 -0.29 20.51
N TRP A 156 7.68 0.36 19.69
CA TRP A 156 6.24 0.46 19.94
C TRP A 156 5.44 -0.75 19.45
N PHE A 157 6.09 -1.66 18.71
CA PHE A 157 5.48 -2.83 18.08
C PHE A 157 5.86 -4.12 18.80
N PRO A 158 4.95 -4.70 19.63
CA PRO A 158 5.19 -5.96 20.33
C PRO A 158 5.57 -7.11 19.41
N GLU A 159 5.08 -7.10 18.17
CA GLU A 159 5.35 -8.07 17.12
C GLU A 159 6.85 -8.13 16.80
N ALA A 160 7.52 -6.99 16.72
CA ALA A 160 8.95 -6.91 16.43
C ALA A 160 9.78 -7.60 17.51
N ALA A 161 9.53 -7.28 18.78
CA ALA A 161 10.20 -7.91 19.92
C ALA A 161 9.92 -9.41 19.99
N ARG A 162 8.65 -9.82 19.73
CA ARG A 162 8.26 -11.23 19.72
C ARG A 162 8.93 -11.99 18.57
N ALA A 163 9.02 -11.40 17.38
CA ALA A 163 9.63 -12.04 16.22
C ALA A 163 11.10 -12.35 16.46
N VAL A 164 11.90 -11.41 16.98
CA VAL A 164 13.33 -11.66 17.26
C VAL A 164 13.54 -12.60 18.46
N ALA A 165 12.68 -12.54 19.48
CA ALA A 165 12.76 -13.45 20.62
C ALA A 165 12.47 -14.89 20.21
N LEU A 166 11.52 -15.13 19.29
CA LEU A 166 11.22 -16.45 18.73
C LEU A 166 12.37 -16.98 17.84
N GLN A 167 13.14 -16.09 17.21
CA GLN A 167 14.36 -16.44 16.50
C GLN A 167 15.53 -16.74 17.46
N GLY A 168 15.33 -16.55 18.77
CA GLY A 168 16.28 -16.92 19.84
C GLY A 168 17.18 -15.77 20.30
N ALA A 169 16.78 -14.52 20.15
CA ALA A 169 17.51 -13.41 20.76
C ALA A 169 17.55 -13.55 22.29
N GLU A 170 18.71 -13.29 22.88
CA GLU A 170 18.94 -13.24 24.33
C GLU A 170 18.94 -11.80 24.84
N ILE A 171 19.40 -10.87 24.02
CA ILE A 171 19.39 -9.43 24.29
C ILE A 171 18.80 -8.72 23.07
N ILE A 172 17.86 -7.79 23.28
CA ILE A 172 17.37 -6.90 22.25
C ILE A 172 17.92 -5.50 22.53
N PHE A 173 18.67 -4.96 21.57
CA PHE A 173 19.16 -3.60 21.61
C PHE A 173 18.19 -2.69 20.85
N TYR A 174 17.88 -1.54 21.44
CA TYR A 174 17.09 -0.47 20.82
C TYR A 174 17.92 0.82 20.72
N PRO A 175 18.74 0.99 19.67
CA PRO A 175 19.28 2.30 19.34
C PRO A 175 18.13 3.25 19.02
N THR A 176 18.09 4.41 19.69
CA THR A 176 16.93 5.29 19.74
C THR A 176 17.35 6.76 19.62
N ALA A 177 16.46 7.56 19.04
CA ALA A 177 16.47 9.01 19.06
C ALA A 177 15.04 9.48 19.41
N ILE A 178 14.69 9.45 20.70
CA ILE A 178 13.40 9.88 21.22
C ILE A 178 13.56 11.03 22.19
N GLY A 179 12.76 12.07 22.01
CA GLY A 179 12.70 13.25 22.82
C GLY A 179 11.28 13.76 22.95
N ARG A 180 11.11 14.89 23.58
CA ARG A 180 9.84 15.64 23.64
C ARG A 180 9.99 16.95 22.88
N ILE A 181 8.87 17.50 22.43
CA ILE A 181 8.85 18.83 21.82
C ILE A 181 9.26 19.86 22.87
N ALA A 182 10.21 20.72 22.53
CA ALA A 182 10.72 21.72 23.46
C ALA A 182 9.62 22.73 23.82
N GLY A 183 9.35 22.87 25.11
CA GLY A 183 8.36 23.82 25.61
C GLY A 183 6.91 23.32 25.61
N GLU A 184 6.64 22.09 25.20
CA GLU A 184 5.32 21.48 25.24
C GLU A 184 5.25 20.34 26.27
N GLU A 185 4.07 20.18 26.89
CA GLU A 185 3.73 18.99 27.66
C GLU A 185 2.78 18.16 26.83
N PRO A 186 3.16 16.90 26.48
CA PRO A 186 2.29 16.04 25.68
C PRO A 186 0.98 15.76 26.38
N PRO A 187 -0.19 15.90 25.72
CA PRO A 187 -1.49 15.67 26.35
C PRO A 187 -1.71 14.22 26.79
N GLU A 188 -1.02 13.28 26.19
CA GLU A 188 -1.07 11.85 26.52
C GLU A 188 -0.16 11.46 27.70
N GLY A 189 0.72 12.33 28.17
CA GLY A 189 1.54 12.10 29.37
C GLY A 189 3.06 12.04 29.13
N ASP A 190 3.80 11.43 30.06
CA ASP A 190 5.28 11.36 30.01
C ASP A 190 5.77 10.31 28.99
N TRP A 191 6.27 10.75 27.85
CA TRP A 191 6.82 9.90 26.79
C TRP A 191 8.02 9.05 27.25
N ARG A 192 8.82 9.55 28.19
CA ARG A 192 9.94 8.78 28.74
C ARG A 192 9.44 7.60 29.58
N GLU A 193 8.40 7.80 30.37
CA GLU A 193 7.80 6.72 31.16
C GLU A 193 7.13 5.68 30.25
N ALA A 194 6.38 6.11 29.24
CA ALA A 194 5.77 5.22 28.26
C ALA A 194 6.84 4.41 27.51
N TRP A 195 7.91 5.05 27.06
CA TRP A 195 9.05 4.44 26.37
C TRP A 195 9.74 3.37 27.22
N GLU A 196 10.03 3.63 28.49
CA GLU A 196 10.61 2.62 29.40
C GLU A 196 9.64 1.48 29.66
N THR A 197 8.36 1.81 29.89
CA THR A 197 7.32 0.84 30.25
C THR A 197 7.09 -0.18 29.13
N VAL A 198 6.97 0.25 27.88
CA VAL A 198 6.74 -0.68 26.75
C VAL A 198 7.91 -1.64 26.56
N GLN A 199 9.13 -1.15 26.68
CA GLN A 199 10.34 -1.96 26.50
C GLN A 199 10.56 -2.94 27.66
N ARG A 200 10.23 -2.55 28.89
CA ARG A 200 10.19 -3.47 30.04
C ARG A 200 9.12 -4.54 29.84
N GLY A 201 7.96 -4.17 29.27
CA GLY A 201 6.94 -5.13 28.85
C GLY A 201 7.46 -6.14 27.82
N HIS A 202 8.27 -5.68 26.86
CA HIS A 202 8.91 -6.60 25.90
C HIS A 202 9.90 -7.55 26.58
N ALA A 203 10.71 -7.07 27.53
CA ALA A 203 11.61 -7.91 28.30
C ALA A 203 10.85 -9.03 29.00
N ILE A 204 9.79 -8.71 29.73
CA ILE A 204 8.95 -9.67 30.47
C ILE A 204 8.29 -10.68 29.51
N ALA A 205 7.52 -10.14 28.54
CA ALA A 205 6.71 -10.98 27.66
C ALA A 205 7.53 -11.95 26.81
N ASN A 206 8.80 -11.62 26.53
CA ASN A 206 9.70 -12.40 25.68
C ASN A 206 10.80 -13.13 26.45
N SER A 207 10.90 -12.92 27.78
CA SER A 207 11.94 -13.50 28.64
C SER A 207 13.35 -13.24 28.07
N VAL A 208 13.65 -11.97 27.78
CA VAL A 208 14.91 -11.49 27.19
C VAL A 208 15.40 -10.25 27.92
N HIS A 209 16.70 -10.00 27.90
CA HIS A 209 17.21 -8.69 28.31
C HIS A 209 16.90 -7.64 27.25
N VAL A 210 16.61 -6.41 27.68
CA VAL A 210 16.40 -5.26 26.81
C VAL A 210 17.41 -4.16 27.17
N ALA A 211 18.07 -3.61 26.17
CA ALA A 211 19.06 -2.55 26.31
C ALA A 211 18.71 -1.38 25.37
N ALA A 212 18.17 -0.32 25.93
CA ALA A 212 17.72 0.85 25.18
C ALA A 212 18.77 1.98 25.26
N VAL A 213 19.16 2.51 24.12
CA VAL A 213 20.20 3.53 24.00
C VAL A 213 19.62 4.75 23.32
N ASN A 214 19.45 5.83 24.07
CA ASN A 214 18.93 7.09 23.58
C ASN A 214 20.02 8.17 23.52
N ARG A 215 19.81 9.19 22.71
CA ARG A 215 20.63 10.42 22.72
C ARG A 215 20.14 11.40 23.78
N VAL A 216 20.94 12.42 24.07
CA VAL A 216 20.64 13.44 25.08
C VAL A 216 20.95 14.84 24.54
N GLY A 217 20.21 15.83 24.98
CA GLY A 217 20.44 17.24 24.62
C GLY A 217 19.35 17.84 23.78
N ASP A 218 19.52 19.13 23.43
CA ASP A 218 18.56 19.87 22.61
C ASP A 218 19.05 19.91 21.16
N GLU A 219 18.17 19.50 20.21
CA GLU A 219 18.46 19.57 18.78
C GLU A 219 17.19 20.16 18.08
N GLY A 220 17.31 21.42 17.60
CA GLY A 220 16.17 22.12 17.02
C GLY A 220 15.00 22.23 18.00
N ASP A 221 13.85 21.71 17.58
CA ASP A 221 12.60 21.74 18.36
C ASP A 221 12.43 20.51 19.28
N ILE A 222 13.39 19.59 19.30
CA ILE A 222 13.31 18.36 20.10
C ILE A 222 14.33 18.41 21.25
N ARG A 223 13.85 18.12 22.47
CA ARG A 223 14.69 17.84 23.63
C ARG A 223 14.75 16.34 23.85
N PHE A 224 15.90 15.74 23.57
CA PHE A 224 16.18 14.33 23.82
C PHE A 224 16.45 14.10 25.30
N PHE A 225 15.71 13.17 25.90
CA PHE A 225 15.70 12.97 27.34
C PHE A 225 16.69 11.91 27.86
N GLY A 226 17.64 11.44 27.03
CA GLY A 226 18.62 10.44 27.46
C GLY A 226 17.97 9.23 28.10
N SER A 227 18.28 8.98 29.35
CA SER A 227 17.69 7.92 30.18
C SER A 227 17.89 6.50 29.62
N SER A 228 18.95 6.27 28.83
CA SER A 228 19.32 4.93 28.36
C SER A 228 19.32 3.94 29.51
N PHE A 229 18.81 2.72 29.30
CA PHE A 229 18.65 1.77 30.39
C PHE A 229 18.83 0.32 29.93
N VAL A 230 19.04 -0.56 30.92
CA VAL A 230 19.04 -2.02 30.74
C VAL A 230 18.01 -2.61 31.66
N ALA A 231 17.13 -3.48 31.11
CA ALA A 231 16.19 -4.27 31.86
C ALA A 231 16.51 -5.79 31.73
N ASP A 232 16.32 -6.52 32.83
CA ASP A 232 16.44 -7.97 32.84
C ASP A 232 15.20 -8.67 32.22
N ALA A 233 15.25 -9.99 32.12
CA ALA A 233 14.19 -10.80 31.54
C ALA A 233 12.84 -10.74 32.31
N PHE A 234 12.79 -10.13 33.48
CA PHE A 234 11.58 -9.92 34.27
C PHE A 234 11.22 -8.43 34.39
N GLY A 235 11.86 -7.56 33.56
CA GLY A 235 11.56 -6.15 33.45
C GLY A 235 12.11 -5.27 34.57
N ASN A 236 13.00 -5.78 35.44
CA ASN A 236 13.67 -4.97 36.43
C ASN A 236 14.73 -4.11 35.74
N VAL A 237 14.73 -2.82 36.00
CA VAL A 237 15.78 -1.92 35.51
C VAL A 237 17.06 -2.16 36.30
N LEU A 238 18.07 -2.75 35.64
CA LEU A 238 19.37 -3.03 36.23
C LEU A 238 20.21 -1.77 36.39
N ALA A 239 20.14 -0.87 35.42
CA ALA A 239 20.78 0.44 35.46
C ALA A 239 20.10 1.41 34.48
N ARG A 240 20.21 2.72 34.79
CA ARG A 240 19.69 3.80 33.95
C ARG A 240 20.69 4.97 33.93
N ALA A 241 20.92 5.51 32.75
CA ALA A 241 21.74 6.70 32.54
C ALA A 241 20.97 8.00 32.89
N SER A 242 21.71 9.09 32.99
CA SER A 242 21.14 10.42 33.20
C SER A 242 20.17 10.83 32.12
N GLY A 243 19.13 11.57 32.48
CA GLY A 243 18.20 12.19 31.53
C GLY A 243 18.69 13.50 30.91
N THR A 244 19.84 13.99 31.33
CA THR A 244 20.31 15.37 30.99
C THR A 244 21.77 15.48 30.59
N THR A 245 22.55 14.42 30.80
CA THR A 245 24.01 14.42 30.53
C THR A 245 24.44 13.24 29.69
N GLU A 246 25.54 13.42 28.98
CA GLU A 246 26.24 12.30 28.32
C GLU A 246 26.70 11.31 29.35
N GLU A 247 26.57 10.02 29.01
CA GLU A 247 26.96 8.95 29.93
C GLU A 247 27.35 7.68 29.19
N VAL A 248 28.38 7.00 29.68
CA VAL A 248 28.75 5.65 29.29
C VAL A 248 28.28 4.69 30.38
N LEU A 249 27.14 4.04 30.14
CA LEU A 249 26.52 3.09 31.04
C LEU A 249 27.09 1.69 30.79
N VAL A 250 27.70 1.08 31.81
CA VAL A 250 28.23 -0.30 31.71
C VAL A 250 27.53 -1.18 32.73
N VAL A 251 26.95 -2.29 32.28
CA VAL A 251 26.07 -3.14 33.08
C VAL A 251 26.42 -4.60 32.85
N GLU A 252 26.52 -5.36 33.95
CA GLU A 252 26.61 -6.81 33.91
C GLU A 252 25.21 -7.43 33.84
N VAL A 253 24.97 -8.37 32.91
CA VAL A 253 23.70 -9.08 32.71
C VAL A 253 23.91 -10.59 32.79
N ASP A 254 23.02 -11.27 33.50
CA ASP A 254 23.02 -12.72 33.59
C ASP A 254 21.99 -13.35 32.62
N LEU A 255 22.47 -13.81 31.47
CA LEU A 255 21.63 -14.41 30.43
C LEU A 255 20.94 -15.73 30.85
N SER A 256 21.41 -16.40 31.91
CA SER A 256 20.75 -17.61 32.43
C SER A 256 19.35 -17.31 32.96
N MET A 257 19.10 -16.06 33.36
CA MET A 257 17.78 -15.61 33.80
C MET A 257 16.73 -15.70 32.68
N ASN A 258 17.13 -15.52 31.42
CA ASN A 258 16.21 -15.62 30.28
C ASN A 258 15.55 -17.01 30.22
N GLU A 259 16.35 -18.06 30.33
CA GLU A 259 15.87 -19.43 30.30
C GLU A 259 15.05 -19.77 31.55
N ALA A 260 15.53 -19.37 32.72
CA ALA A 260 14.81 -19.58 33.99
C ALA A 260 13.41 -18.94 33.99
N VAL A 261 13.27 -17.71 33.46
CA VAL A 261 11.96 -17.04 33.33
C VAL A 261 11.14 -17.75 32.26
N ARG A 262 11.72 -18.08 31.12
CA ARG A 262 11.04 -18.73 30.00
C ARG A 262 10.44 -20.07 30.36
N GLU A 263 11.19 -20.89 31.07
CA GLU A 263 10.76 -22.22 31.56
C GLU A 263 9.78 -22.09 32.70
N GLY A 264 10.08 -21.24 33.70
CA GLY A 264 9.26 -21.08 34.90
C GLY A 264 7.86 -20.53 34.64
N TRP A 265 7.72 -19.62 33.68
CA TRP A 265 6.43 -19.02 33.32
C TRP A 265 5.79 -19.63 32.08
N GLY A 266 6.52 -20.34 31.25
CA GLY A 266 6.03 -21.03 30.07
C GLY A 266 5.50 -20.10 28.98
N PHE A 267 6.00 -18.86 28.87
CA PHE A 267 5.47 -17.88 27.93
C PHE A 267 5.56 -18.31 26.47
N PHE A 268 6.55 -19.14 26.12
CA PHE A 268 6.71 -19.64 24.75
C PHE A 268 6.01 -20.97 24.53
N SER A 269 6.04 -21.89 25.48
CA SER A 269 5.41 -23.21 25.39
C SER A 269 3.88 -23.15 25.38
N ASN A 270 3.29 -22.11 26.02
CA ASN A 270 1.85 -21.92 26.10
C ASN A 270 1.28 -21.01 25.01
N ARG A 271 2.08 -20.67 23.99
CA ARG A 271 1.57 -19.87 22.84
C ARG A 271 0.53 -20.65 22.04
N ARG A 272 -0.44 -19.95 21.51
CA ARG A 272 -1.53 -20.46 20.67
C ARG A 272 -1.49 -19.81 19.28
N PRO A 273 -0.47 -20.10 18.42
CA PRO A 273 -0.27 -19.45 17.12
C PRO A 273 -1.51 -19.48 16.23
N GLU A 274 -2.30 -20.55 16.31
CA GLU A 274 -3.54 -20.71 15.56
C GLU A 274 -4.61 -19.63 15.88
N THR A 275 -4.46 -18.92 17.00
CA THR A 275 -5.37 -17.84 17.40
C THR A 275 -4.87 -16.45 17.00
N TYR A 276 -3.67 -16.33 16.44
CA TYR A 276 -2.99 -15.03 16.19
C TYR A 276 -3.18 -14.50 14.77
N ARG A 277 -4.04 -15.09 13.95
CA ARG A 277 -4.31 -14.65 12.57
C ARG A 277 -4.67 -13.16 12.47
N ALA A 278 -5.30 -12.59 13.49
CA ALA A 278 -5.63 -11.17 13.52
C ALA A 278 -4.40 -10.24 13.49
N LEU A 279 -3.21 -10.71 13.94
CA LEU A 279 -1.98 -9.91 13.95
C LEU A 279 -1.40 -9.66 12.56
N THR A 280 -1.77 -10.48 11.57
CA THR A 280 -1.32 -10.33 10.19
C THR A 280 -2.30 -9.56 9.31
N ARG A 281 -3.48 -9.19 9.85
CA ARG A 281 -4.46 -8.39 9.12
C ARG A 281 -3.98 -6.94 9.00
N ARG A 282 -4.07 -6.39 7.79
CA ARG A 282 -3.64 -5.01 7.47
C ARG A 282 -4.67 -3.93 7.85
N PHE A 283 -5.89 -4.30 8.18
CA PHE A 283 -6.97 -3.38 8.52
C PHE A 283 -7.54 -3.64 9.92
N LEU A 284 -7.99 -2.56 10.56
CA LEU A 284 -8.61 -2.65 11.88
C LEU A 284 -10.08 -3.10 11.74
N PRO A 285 -10.52 -4.14 12.46
CA PRO A 285 -11.93 -4.51 12.51
C PRO A 285 -12.81 -3.31 12.91
N GLY A 286 -13.94 -3.14 12.19
CA GLY A 286 -14.89 -2.07 12.46
C GLY A 286 -14.55 -0.71 11.83
N LYS A 287 -13.40 -0.58 11.14
CA LYS A 287 -13.04 0.64 10.37
C LYS A 287 -12.97 0.40 8.86
N THR A 288 -13.37 -0.76 8.39
CA THR A 288 -13.47 -1.04 6.96
C THR A 288 -14.79 -0.52 6.40
N PRO A 289 -14.87 -0.18 5.11
CA PRO A 289 -16.10 0.23 4.48
C PRO A 289 -17.27 -0.72 4.78
N GLN A 290 -17.09 -2.03 4.58
CA GLN A 290 -18.11 -3.05 4.84
C GLN A 290 -18.61 -3.02 6.30
N ALA A 291 -17.70 -2.90 7.27
CA ALA A 291 -18.07 -2.84 8.69
C ALA A 291 -18.83 -1.54 9.05
N LEU A 292 -18.67 -0.48 8.26
CA LEU A 292 -19.40 0.78 8.38
C LEU A 292 -20.71 0.81 7.58
N GLY A 293 -21.03 -0.26 6.83
CA GLY A 293 -22.28 -0.37 6.08
C GLY A 293 -22.16 -0.11 4.58
N TYR A 294 -20.97 0.26 4.10
CA TYR A 294 -20.72 0.52 2.68
C TYR A 294 -20.59 -0.76 1.85
N ARG A 295 -20.94 -0.65 0.58
CA ARG A 295 -20.70 -1.66 -0.47
C ARG A 295 -20.33 -0.98 -1.79
N MET A 296 -19.68 -1.68 -2.67
CA MET A 296 -19.59 -1.31 -4.08
C MET A 296 -20.92 -1.67 -4.76
N PRO A 297 -21.66 -0.70 -5.33
CA PRO A 297 -22.86 -0.99 -6.08
C PRO A 297 -22.53 -1.63 -7.44
N ALA A 298 -23.51 -2.32 -8.02
CA ALA A 298 -23.39 -2.80 -9.40
C ALA A 298 -23.43 -1.64 -10.39
N GLU A 299 -22.79 -1.79 -11.56
CA GLU A 299 -22.72 -0.72 -12.55
C GLU A 299 -24.08 -0.33 -13.16
N TRP A 300 -25.07 -1.20 -13.14
CA TRP A 300 -26.43 -0.84 -13.60
C TRP A 300 -27.28 -0.11 -12.57
N GLU A 301 -26.79 0.09 -11.33
CA GLU A 301 -27.48 0.92 -10.34
C GLU A 301 -27.37 2.42 -10.73
N PRO A 302 -28.25 3.29 -10.26
CA PRO A 302 -28.25 4.70 -10.68
C PRO A 302 -26.94 5.43 -10.45
N HIS A 303 -26.53 6.26 -11.41
CA HIS A 303 -25.32 7.10 -11.35
C HIS A 303 -25.69 8.58 -11.26
N ASP A 304 -24.93 9.36 -10.50
CA ASP A 304 -24.93 10.82 -10.56
C ASP A 304 -24.00 11.32 -11.67
N ALA A 305 -22.92 10.61 -11.92
CA ALA A 305 -21.94 10.99 -12.93
C ALA A 305 -21.10 9.81 -13.43
N VAL A 306 -20.44 10.03 -14.57
CA VAL A 306 -19.30 9.24 -15.03
C VAL A 306 -18.05 10.12 -15.08
N TRP A 307 -16.94 9.59 -14.61
CA TRP A 307 -15.63 10.23 -14.68
C TRP A 307 -14.85 9.71 -15.88
N LEU A 308 -14.25 10.65 -16.63
CA LEU A 308 -13.41 10.41 -17.81
C LEU A 308 -12.17 11.30 -17.72
N ALA A 309 -11.11 10.96 -18.45
CA ALA A 309 -9.95 11.81 -18.67
C ALA A 309 -9.77 12.05 -20.18
N TRP A 310 -9.64 13.31 -20.62
CA TRP A 310 -9.55 13.63 -22.05
C TRP A 310 -8.22 13.13 -22.65
N PRO A 311 -8.23 12.43 -23.80
CA PRO A 311 -7.03 11.89 -24.42
C PRO A 311 -6.10 13.00 -24.90
N HIS A 312 -4.79 12.84 -24.64
CA HIS A 312 -3.79 13.83 -25.03
C HIS A 312 -2.44 13.24 -25.41
N ASP A 313 -2.17 11.99 -25.06
CA ASP A 313 -0.91 11.34 -25.39
C ASP A 313 -0.94 10.71 -26.79
N ARG A 314 0.06 11.07 -27.62
CA ARG A 314 0.24 10.54 -28.97
C ARG A 314 1.10 9.28 -29.02
N GLU A 315 1.76 8.95 -27.94
CA GLU A 315 2.48 7.68 -27.82
C GLU A 315 1.49 6.54 -27.58
N THR A 316 0.49 6.78 -26.73
CA THR A 316 -0.62 5.85 -26.51
C THR A 316 -1.55 5.78 -27.72
N PHE A 317 -1.91 6.94 -28.31
CA PHE A 317 -2.87 7.02 -29.43
C PHE A 317 -2.25 7.66 -30.67
N PRO A 318 -1.75 6.86 -31.65
CA PRO A 318 -1.18 7.39 -32.89
C PRO A 318 -2.15 8.27 -33.69
N ASP A 319 -3.41 7.86 -33.83
CA ASP A 319 -4.51 8.72 -34.34
C ASP A 319 -5.35 9.33 -33.20
N LEU A 320 -4.72 10.23 -32.45
CA LEU A 320 -5.39 10.94 -31.36
C LEU A 320 -6.70 11.63 -31.80
N ALA A 321 -6.77 12.13 -33.04
CA ALA A 321 -7.96 12.81 -33.52
C ALA A 321 -9.15 11.84 -33.70
N ALA A 322 -8.91 10.60 -34.05
CA ALA A 322 -9.96 9.57 -34.10
C ALA A 322 -10.45 9.22 -32.68
N VAL A 323 -9.53 9.09 -31.73
CA VAL A 323 -9.88 8.83 -30.32
C VAL A 323 -10.66 10.01 -29.73
N GLU A 324 -10.26 11.26 -29.99
CA GLU A 324 -11.03 12.44 -29.57
C GLU A 324 -12.45 12.43 -30.14
N ARG A 325 -12.67 12.00 -31.40
CA ARG A 325 -14.03 11.85 -31.96
C ARG A 325 -14.84 10.80 -31.22
N ALA A 326 -14.26 9.65 -30.87
CA ALA A 326 -14.94 8.63 -30.06
C ALA A 326 -15.34 9.18 -28.68
N TYR A 327 -14.48 9.99 -28.05
CA TYR A 327 -14.83 10.68 -26.78
C TYR A 327 -16.00 11.67 -26.96
N VAL A 328 -16.05 12.40 -28.07
CA VAL A 328 -17.19 13.29 -28.39
C VAL A 328 -18.48 12.48 -28.53
N GLU A 329 -18.45 11.32 -29.20
CA GLU A 329 -19.60 10.41 -29.33
C GLU A 329 -20.05 9.85 -27.98
N ILE A 330 -19.08 9.40 -27.12
CA ILE A 330 -19.33 8.93 -25.76
C ILE A 330 -20.04 10.04 -24.94
N ILE A 331 -19.51 11.26 -24.93
CA ILE A 331 -20.08 12.39 -24.18
C ILE A 331 -21.47 12.74 -24.74
N ALA A 332 -21.67 12.72 -26.06
CA ALA A 332 -22.98 12.95 -26.68
C ALA A 332 -24.03 11.92 -26.24
N ALA A 333 -23.65 10.65 -26.17
CA ALA A 333 -24.50 9.55 -25.74
C ALA A 333 -24.87 9.64 -24.24
N LEU A 334 -23.91 10.01 -23.39
CA LEU A 334 -24.08 10.10 -21.94
C LEU A 334 -24.86 11.33 -21.48
N ARG A 335 -24.92 12.40 -22.31
CA ARG A 335 -25.48 13.71 -21.97
C ARG A 335 -26.91 13.69 -21.41
N GLY A 336 -27.72 12.74 -21.77
CA GLY A 336 -29.10 12.62 -21.28
C GLY A 336 -29.25 11.56 -20.18
N SER A 337 -28.17 10.90 -19.84
CA SER A 337 -28.10 9.77 -18.93
C SER A 337 -27.61 10.21 -17.55
N GLU A 338 -26.45 10.82 -17.49
CA GLU A 338 -25.77 11.24 -16.26
C GLU A 338 -24.85 12.43 -16.54
N ALA A 339 -24.35 13.10 -15.51
CA ALA A 339 -23.33 14.12 -15.68
C ALA A 339 -21.99 13.49 -16.11
N VAL A 340 -21.20 14.24 -16.87
CA VAL A 340 -19.85 13.84 -17.25
C VAL A 340 -18.84 14.70 -16.50
N ASP A 341 -18.06 14.08 -15.62
CA ASP A 341 -16.91 14.72 -14.96
C ASP A 341 -15.66 14.41 -15.79
N LEU A 342 -15.07 15.44 -16.37
CA LEU A 342 -14.01 15.30 -17.36
C LEU A 342 -12.70 15.92 -16.88
N LEU A 343 -11.67 15.10 -16.66
CA LEU A 343 -10.32 15.61 -16.41
C LEU A 343 -9.75 16.22 -17.69
N VAL A 344 -9.10 17.36 -17.52
CA VAL A 344 -8.31 18.07 -18.53
C VAL A 344 -6.99 18.52 -17.91
N THR A 345 -5.92 18.58 -18.71
CA THR A 345 -4.60 18.93 -18.17
C THR A 345 -4.48 20.41 -17.78
N ASP A 346 -5.18 21.29 -18.49
CA ASP A 346 -5.16 22.73 -18.25
C ASP A 346 -6.38 23.47 -18.85
N GLU A 347 -6.50 24.76 -18.58
CA GLU A 347 -7.56 25.63 -19.10
C GLU A 347 -7.57 25.70 -20.64
N LYS A 348 -6.42 25.56 -21.30
CA LYS A 348 -6.36 25.61 -22.79
C LYS A 348 -7.00 24.35 -23.37
N MET A 349 -6.72 23.19 -22.78
CA MET A 349 -7.38 21.95 -23.17
C MET A 349 -8.89 22.05 -22.92
N GLN A 350 -9.32 22.54 -21.75
CA GLN A 350 -10.73 22.76 -21.44
C GLN A 350 -11.43 23.62 -22.52
N ILE A 351 -10.84 24.75 -22.88
CA ILE A 351 -11.40 25.65 -23.92
C ILE A 351 -11.50 24.92 -25.27
N ARG A 352 -10.46 24.16 -25.65
CA ARG A 352 -10.43 23.40 -26.90
C ARG A 352 -11.49 22.31 -26.92
N VAL A 353 -11.58 21.52 -25.87
CA VAL A 353 -12.55 20.42 -25.75
C VAL A 353 -13.97 20.96 -25.77
N LYS A 354 -14.24 22.04 -25.04
CA LYS A 354 -15.53 22.67 -25.03
C LYS A 354 -15.93 23.15 -26.43
N ALA A 355 -15.03 23.77 -27.19
CA ALA A 355 -15.28 24.19 -28.56
C ALA A 355 -15.58 22.99 -29.48
N MET A 356 -14.86 21.86 -29.34
CA MET A 356 -15.13 20.66 -30.12
C MET A 356 -16.52 20.07 -29.84
N LEU A 357 -16.95 20.04 -28.58
CA LEU A 357 -18.30 19.60 -28.21
C LEU A 357 -19.39 20.53 -28.77
N GLU A 358 -19.19 21.85 -28.69
CA GLU A 358 -20.11 22.84 -29.21
C GLU A 358 -20.21 22.80 -30.75
N GLU A 359 -19.12 22.53 -31.47
CA GLU A 359 -19.11 22.35 -32.94
C GLU A 359 -19.97 21.16 -33.38
N GLU A 360 -20.01 20.09 -32.61
CA GLU A 360 -20.87 18.92 -32.84
C GLU A 360 -22.30 19.10 -32.25
N GLY A 361 -22.63 20.30 -31.78
CA GLY A 361 -23.95 20.65 -31.26
C GLY A 361 -24.27 20.03 -29.89
N ILE A 362 -23.23 19.63 -29.13
CA ILE A 362 -23.39 19.08 -27.81
C ILE A 362 -23.45 20.22 -26.78
N ASP A 363 -24.55 20.26 -26.01
CA ASP A 363 -24.66 21.17 -24.88
C ASP A 363 -23.71 20.75 -23.76
N THR A 364 -22.79 21.61 -23.39
CA THR A 364 -21.79 21.37 -22.35
C THR A 364 -22.28 21.62 -20.92
N GLY A 365 -23.56 21.97 -20.73
CA GLY A 365 -24.15 22.23 -19.41
C GLY A 365 -24.13 21.01 -18.45
N GLY A 366 -24.05 19.80 -19.01
CA GLY A 366 -23.89 18.54 -18.23
C GLY A 366 -22.46 18.04 -18.12
N VAL A 367 -21.46 18.78 -18.65
CA VAL A 367 -20.03 18.39 -18.57
C VAL A 367 -19.33 19.30 -17.56
N ARG A 368 -18.77 18.70 -16.51
CA ARG A 368 -17.99 19.40 -15.49
C ARG A 368 -16.51 19.14 -15.75
N PHE A 369 -15.74 20.20 -15.95
CA PHE A 369 -14.31 20.10 -16.25
C PHE A 369 -13.48 20.24 -14.99
N HIS A 370 -12.51 19.35 -14.81
CA HIS A 370 -11.59 19.34 -13.68
C HIS A 370 -10.15 19.39 -14.19
N ALA A 371 -9.42 20.45 -13.84
CA ALA A 371 -8.01 20.57 -14.22
C ALA A 371 -7.13 19.72 -13.30
N ALA A 372 -6.45 18.74 -13.88
CA ALA A 372 -5.53 17.85 -13.15
C ALA A 372 -4.35 17.46 -14.05
N ASP A 373 -3.19 17.27 -13.44
CA ASP A 373 -2.02 16.72 -14.11
C ASP A 373 -2.10 15.19 -14.05
N TYR A 374 -2.60 14.57 -15.11
CA TYR A 374 -2.69 13.13 -15.31
C TYR A 374 -1.88 12.71 -16.54
N ALA A 375 -1.41 11.46 -16.53
CA ALA A 375 -0.57 10.96 -17.60
C ALA A 375 -1.38 10.33 -18.73
N ASP A 376 -2.44 9.54 -18.43
CA ASP A 376 -3.21 8.83 -19.46
C ASP A 376 -4.70 8.70 -19.06
N VAL A 377 -5.49 8.11 -19.96
CA VAL A 377 -6.97 8.10 -19.93
C VAL A 377 -7.60 6.98 -19.09
N TRP A 378 -6.84 6.05 -18.57
CA TRP A 378 -7.31 4.78 -17.99
C TRP A 378 -7.95 4.96 -16.61
N PHE A 379 -9.01 5.77 -16.56
CA PHE A 379 -9.65 6.21 -15.31
C PHE A 379 -10.26 5.04 -14.51
N ARG A 380 -10.66 3.96 -15.18
CA ARG A 380 -11.14 2.75 -14.53
C ARG A 380 -10.12 2.18 -13.54
N ASP A 381 -8.83 2.26 -13.88
CA ASP A 381 -7.77 1.55 -13.18
C ASP A 381 -7.09 2.40 -12.11
N TYR A 382 -6.85 3.68 -12.37
CA TYR A 382 -6.26 4.59 -11.38
C TYR A 382 -7.31 5.41 -10.61
N GLY A 383 -8.54 5.48 -11.08
CA GLY A 383 -9.63 6.19 -10.41
C GLY A 383 -10.07 5.51 -9.11
N PRO A 384 -10.80 6.23 -8.24
CA PRO A 384 -11.31 5.63 -7.01
C PRO A 384 -12.45 4.66 -7.30
N THR A 385 -12.55 3.59 -6.52
CA THR A 385 -13.79 2.81 -6.47
C THR A 385 -14.77 3.52 -5.55
N PHE A 386 -15.96 3.85 -6.06
CA PHE A 386 -17.02 4.45 -5.26
C PHE A 386 -17.83 3.40 -4.51
N LEU A 387 -18.22 3.75 -3.29
CA LEU A 387 -19.03 2.93 -2.40
C LEU A 387 -20.27 3.69 -1.96
N VAL A 388 -21.33 2.94 -1.65
CA VAL A 388 -22.59 3.49 -1.12
C VAL A 388 -22.93 2.82 0.21
N ASP A 389 -23.29 3.62 1.21
CA ASP A 389 -23.86 3.11 2.47
C ASP A 389 -25.26 2.55 2.20
N ARG A 390 -25.49 1.31 2.62
CA ARG A 390 -26.76 0.59 2.37
C ARG A 390 -27.98 1.22 3.06
N LYS A 391 -27.78 2.05 4.09
CA LYS A 391 -28.84 2.62 4.91
C LYS A 391 -29.11 4.09 4.61
N THR A 392 -28.04 4.87 4.43
CA THR A 392 -28.13 6.32 4.24
C THR A 392 -28.04 6.74 2.79
N GLY A 393 -27.46 5.89 1.93
CA GLY A 393 -27.11 6.24 0.57
C GLY A 393 -25.85 7.10 0.45
N ASP A 394 -25.18 7.42 1.56
CA ASP A 394 -23.98 8.26 1.54
C ASP A 394 -22.86 7.60 0.72
N LEU A 395 -22.10 8.44 0.00
CA LEU A 395 -20.95 8.00 -0.80
C LEU A 395 -19.69 7.92 0.06
N ALA A 396 -18.81 7.00 -0.34
CA ALA A 396 -17.41 6.94 0.09
C ALA A 396 -16.54 6.52 -1.09
N MET A 397 -15.23 6.63 -0.94
CA MET A 397 -14.25 6.25 -1.94
C MET A 397 -13.23 5.26 -1.38
N VAL A 398 -12.81 4.30 -2.19
CA VAL A 398 -11.61 3.50 -1.95
C VAL A 398 -10.52 3.95 -2.91
N ASN A 399 -9.40 4.38 -2.35
CA ASN A 399 -8.19 4.70 -3.07
C ASN A 399 -7.24 3.49 -3.02
N TRP A 400 -7.28 2.64 -4.04
CA TRP A 400 -6.36 1.53 -4.22
C TRP A 400 -4.97 2.06 -4.61
N THR A 401 -3.95 1.28 -4.40
CA THR A 401 -2.64 1.60 -4.96
C THR A 401 -2.63 1.23 -6.45
N PHE A 402 -2.46 2.20 -7.32
CA PHE A 402 -2.20 1.98 -8.73
C PHE A 402 -0.68 1.89 -8.96
N ASN A 403 -0.21 0.80 -9.57
CA ASN A 403 1.21 0.59 -9.86
C ASN A 403 1.51 0.41 -11.36
N ALA A 404 0.70 1.04 -12.22
CA ALA A 404 0.83 0.96 -13.68
C ALA A 404 0.94 -0.49 -14.20
N TRP A 405 -0.05 -1.31 -13.78
CA TRP A 405 -0.23 -2.73 -14.13
C TRP A 405 1.00 -3.62 -13.85
N GLY A 406 1.60 -3.43 -12.68
CA GLY A 406 2.77 -4.19 -12.27
C GLY A 406 4.10 -3.55 -12.66
N GLU A 407 4.16 -2.21 -12.61
CA GLU A 407 5.33 -1.39 -12.92
C GLU A 407 5.81 -1.50 -14.39
N LYS A 408 4.88 -1.88 -15.30
CA LYS A 408 5.18 -1.99 -16.74
C LYS A 408 5.36 -0.61 -17.40
N TYR A 409 4.68 0.42 -16.88
CA TYR A 409 4.65 1.79 -17.39
C TYR A 409 4.98 2.79 -16.28
N PRO A 410 6.26 2.91 -15.86
CA PRO A 410 6.65 3.77 -14.74
C PRO A 410 6.26 5.24 -14.92
N GLU A 411 6.18 5.72 -16.17
CA GLU A 411 5.75 7.08 -16.54
C GLU A 411 4.29 7.37 -16.15
N LEU A 412 3.43 6.36 -16.04
CA LEU A 412 2.02 6.50 -15.68
C LEU A 412 1.78 6.45 -14.16
N MET A 413 2.80 6.19 -13.36
CA MET A 413 2.67 6.11 -11.89
C MET A 413 2.15 7.41 -11.25
N GLY A 414 2.26 8.53 -11.95
CA GLY A 414 1.73 9.83 -11.52
C GLY A 414 0.22 9.82 -11.27
N ASP A 415 -0.53 8.98 -11.98
CA ASP A 415 -1.99 8.93 -11.92
C ASP A 415 -2.53 8.34 -10.61
N THR A 416 -1.71 7.65 -9.83
CA THR A 416 -2.05 7.16 -8.48
C THR A 416 -2.52 8.27 -7.52
N ARG A 417 -2.22 9.55 -7.81
CA ARG A 417 -2.64 10.70 -7.00
C ARG A 417 -4.04 11.24 -7.33
N ILE A 418 -4.61 10.85 -8.48
CA ILE A 418 -5.89 11.40 -8.96
C ILE A 418 -7.03 11.23 -7.94
N PRO A 419 -7.24 10.05 -7.31
CA PRO A 419 -8.28 9.91 -6.28
C PRO A 419 -8.14 10.89 -5.11
N LEU A 420 -6.90 11.20 -4.72
CA LEU A 420 -6.63 12.17 -3.64
C LEU A 420 -6.93 13.60 -4.07
N LEU A 421 -6.66 13.95 -5.34
CA LEU A 421 -6.99 15.26 -5.90
C LEU A 421 -8.51 15.44 -6.01
N MET A 422 -9.23 14.44 -6.53
CA MET A 422 -10.70 14.43 -6.59
C MET A 422 -11.31 14.62 -5.19
N ASN A 423 -10.79 13.92 -4.19
CA ASN A 423 -11.38 13.98 -2.86
C ASN A 423 -11.16 15.31 -2.13
N ARG A 424 -10.26 16.18 -2.60
CA ARG A 424 -10.16 17.56 -2.09
C ARG A 424 -11.38 18.40 -2.42
N GLU A 425 -12.06 18.09 -3.53
CA GLU A 425 -13.29 18.77 -3.97
C GLU A 425 -14.54 18.05 -3.47
N MET A 426 -14.51 16.71 -3.42
CA MET A 426 -15.66 15.89 -3.03
C MET A 426 -15.83 15.74 -1.52
N GLU A 427 -14.77 15.84 -0.74
CA GLU A 427 -14.75 15.71 0.74
C GLU A 427 -15.46 14.45 1.26
N LEU A 428 -15.37 13.33 0.53
CA LEU A 428 -15.97 12.05 0.90
C LEU A 428 -15.09 11.27 1.90
N PRO A 429 -15.68 10.36 2.70
CA PRO A 429 -14.90 9.37 3.42
C PRO A 429 -14.01 8.59 2.47
N LEU A 430 -12.69 8.61 2.71
CA LEU A 430 -11.68 7.98 1.86
C LEU A 430 -11.00 6.84 2.60
N PHE A 431 -11.07 5.64 2.01
CA PHE A 431 -10.42 4.44 2.53
C PHE A 431 -9.21 4.10 1.68
N THR A 432 -8.06 3.87 2.32
CA THR A 432 -6.81 3.53 1.63
C THR A 432 -6.30 2.18 2.15
N PRO A 433 -6.62 1.07 1.48
CA PRO A 433 -6.26 -0.28 1.92
C PRO A 433 -4.76 -0.60 1.84
N GLY A 434 -4.02 0.09 0.98
CA GLY A 434 -2.58 -0.11 0.81
C GLY A 434 -2.19 -1.36 0.02
N ILE A 435 -3.12 -1.95 -0.74
CA ILE A 435 -2.85 -3.02 -1.71
C ILE A 435 -3.01 -2.50 -3.13
N VAL A 436 -2.33 -3.13 -4.07
CA VAL A 436 -2.48 -2.85 -5.50
C VAL A 436 -3.75 -3.51 -6.02
N LEU A 437 -4.62 -2.73 -6.64
CA LEU A 437 -5.81 -3.19 -7.33
C LEU A 437 -6.26 -2.15 -8.34
N GLU A 438 -6.62 -2.58 -9.52
CA GLU A 438 -7.20 -1.78 -10.59
C GLU A 438 -8.72 -2.02 -10.67
N GLY A 439 -9.51 -0.99 -10.98
CA GLY A 439 -10.96 -1.12 -11.11
C GLY A 439 -11.40 -2.08 -12.21
N GLY A 440 -10.63 -2.17 -13.31
CA GLY A 440 -10.87 -3.14 -14.40
C GLY A 440 -10.60 -4.59 -14.04
N SER A 441 -9.89 -4.84 -12.92
CA SER A 441 -9.61 -6.19 -12.43
C SER A 441 -10.77 -6.84 -11.66
N ILE A 442 -11.83 -6.10 -11.36
CA ILE A 442 -12.98 -6.55 -10.55
C ILE A 442 -14.32 -6.28 -11.25
N GLU A 443 -15.24 -7.20 -11.10
CA GLU A 443 -16.63 -7.07 -11.58
C GLU A 443 -17.59 -7.51 -10.48
N VAL A 444 -18.53 -6.65 -10.05
CA VAL A 444 -19.41 -6.91 -8.90
C VAL A 444 -20.89 -6.90 -9.29
N ASN A 445 -21.68 -7.73 -8.60
CA ASN A 445 -23.13 -7.71 -8.75
C ASN A 445 -23.87 -6.79 -7.75
N GLY A 446 -23.15 -6.03 -6.93
CA GLY A 446 -23.73 -5.15 -5.90
C GLY A 446 -24.35 -5.88 -4.69
N CYS A 447 -24.52 -7.20 -4.74
CA CYS A 447 -25.19 -8.00 -3.71
C CYS A 447 -24.22 -8.82 -2.85
N GLY A 448 -22.92 -8.86 -3.22
CA GLY A 448 -21.91 -9.57 -2.43
C GLY A 448 -21.04 -10.55 -3.23
N THR A 449 -21.27 -10.70 -4.54
CA THR A 449 -20.41 -11.48 -5.44
C THR A 449 -19.48 -10.55 -6.22
N VAL A 450 -18.21 -10.94 -6.33
CA VAL A 450 -17.19 -10.34 -7.18
C VAL A 450 -16.55 -11.40 -8.07
N ILE A 451 -16.32 -11.07 -9.34
CA ILE A 451 -15.57 -11.89 -10.28
C ILE A 451 -14.24 -11.21 -10.56
N THR A 452 -13.18 -11.98 -10.61
CA THR A 452 -11.81 -11.52 -10.92
C THR A 452 -11.01 -12.64 -11.56
N THR A 453 -9.73 -12.38 -11.93
CA THR A 453 -8.84 -13.39 -12.49
C THR A 453 -7.67 -13.71 -11.56
N GLU A 454 -7.23 -14.97 -11.57
CA GLU A 454 -6.02 -15.40 -10.89
C GLU A 454 -4.78 -14.73 -11.51
N ALA A 455 -4.76 -14.61 -12.85
CA ALA A 455 -3.64 -14.06 -13.58
C ALA A 455 -3.35 -12.59 -13.21
N CYS A 456 -4.36 -11.80 -12.85
CA CYS A 456 -4.22 -10.41 -12.42
C CYS A 456 -3.98 -10.31 -10.91
N LEU A 457 -4.99 -10.58 -10.07
CA LEU A 457 -4.90 -10.26 -8.64
C LEU A 457 -3.92 -11.13 -7.85
N LEU A 458 -3.60 -12.34 -8.33
CA LEU A 458 -2.58 -13.21 -7.74
C LEU A 458 -1.23 -13.12 -8.46
N ASN A 459 -1.08 -12.18 -9.40
CA ASN A 459 0.19 -11.96 -10.07
C ASN A 459 1.23 -11.41 -9.07
N PRO A 460 2.47 -11.96 -9.06
CA PRO A 460 3.53 -11.44 -8.19
C PRO A 460 3.86 -9.95 -8.38
N ASN A 461 3.51 -9.36 -9.54
CA ASN A 461 3.73 -7.94 -9.81
C ASN A 461 2.65 -7.01 -9.20
N ARG A 462 1.65 -7.56 -8.49
CA ARG A 462 0.65 -6.78 -7.73
C ARG A 462 0.93 -6.85 -6.23
N ASN A 463 0.57 -7.96 -5.59
CA ASN A 463 0.65 -8.14 -4.14
C ASN A 463 1.36 -9.45 -3.78
N PRO A 464 2.69 -9.60 -4.05
CA PRO A 464 3.41 -10.87 -3.91
C PRO A 464 3.44 -11.43 -2.49
N HIS A 465 3.08 -10.61 -1.51
CA HIS A 465 3.07 -10.94 -0.10
C HIS A 465 1.68 -11.36 0.42
N LEU A 466 0.64 -11.35 -0.44
CA LEU A 466 -0.71 -11.75 -0.07
C LEU A 466 -1.04 -13.14 -0.62
N SER A 467 -1.70 -13.96 0.20
CA SER A 467 -2.36 -15.19 -0.26
C SER A 467 -3.71 -14.87 -0.91
N ARG A 468 -4.30 -15.85 -1.60
CA ARG A 468 -5.65 -15.76 -2.16
C ARG A 468 -6.68 -15.35 -1.09
N GLU A 469 -6.66 -16.01 0.06
CA GLU A 469 -7.58 -15.77 1.16
C GLU A 469 -7.43 -14.35 1.74
N GLU A 470 -6.21 -13.80 1.70
CA GLU A 470 -5.97 -12.43 2.12
C GLU A 470 -6.51 -11.43 1.10
N VAL A 471 -6.36 -11.69 -0.20
CA VAL A 471 -6.99 -10.87 -1.25
C VAL A 471 -8.51 -10.90 -1.12
N GLU A 472 -9.12 -12.09 -0.96
CA GLU A 472 -10.57 -12.24 -0.72
C GLU A 472 -11.04 -11.44 0.50
N ALA A 473 -10.26 -11.44 1.60
CA ALA A 473 -10.57 -10.66 2.79
C ALA A 473 -10.53 -9.14 2.55
N TYR A 474 -9.65 -8.66 1.65
CA TYR A 474 -9.66 -7.25 1.22
C TYR A 474 -10.89 -6.93 0.38
N LEU A 475 -11.26 -7.79 -0.58
CA LEU A 475 -12.46 -7.59 -1.40
C LEU A 475 -13.73 -7.55 -0.54
N GLU A 476 -13.86 -8.46 0.44
CA GLU A 476 -14.96 -8.43 1.41
C GLU A 476 -14.97 -7.13 2.22
N ALA A 477 -13.83 -6.77 2.80
CA ALA A 477 -13.72 -5.64 3.72
C ALA A 477 -13.95 -4.28 3.05
N TYR A 478 -13.52 -4.13 1.78
CA TYR A 478 -13.53 -2.84 1.08
C TYR A 478 -14.61 -2.70 0.02
N LEU A 479 -15.10 -3.80 -0.55
CA LEU A 479 -16.18 -3.78 -1.54
C LEU A 479 -17.51 -4.30 -0.99
N GLY A 480 -17.50 -4.96 0.17
CA GLY A 480 -18.66 -5.66 0.71
C GLY A 480 -19.01 -6.93 -0.08
N ALA A 481 -18.05 -7.49 -0.81
CA ALA A 481 -18.19 -8.65 -1.69
C ALA A 481 -17.36 -9.82 -1.15
N GLY A 482 -17.96 -10.69 -0.36
CA GLY A 482 -17.30 -11.84 0.29
C GLY A 482 -17.36 -13.13 -0.51
N HIS A 483 -18.12 -13.17 -1.60
CA HIS A 483 -18.19 -14.33 -2.52
C HIS A 483 -17.37 -14.04 -3.76
N VAL A 484 -16.19 -14.65 -3.88
CA VAL A 484 -15.24 -14.39 -4.96
C VAL A 484 -15.23 -15.54 -5.96
N ILE A 485 -15.48 -15.22 -7.23
CA ILE A 485 -15.36 -16.16 -8.34
C ILE A 485 -14.05 -15.87 -9.08
N TRP A 486 -13.15 -16.85 -9.10
CA TRP A 486 -11.84 -16.74 -9.72
C TRP A 486 -11.84 -17.35 -11.12
N LEU A 487 -11.70 -16.54 -12.15
CA LEU A 487 -11.36 -16.99 -13.49
C LEU A 487 -9.82 -17.16 -13.61
N LYS A 488 -9.35 -17.74 -14.72
CA LYS A 488 -7.92 -18.09 -14.84
C LYS A 488 -7.10 -16.99 -15.48
N HIS A 489 -7.38 -16.68 -16.72
CA HIS A 489 -6.53 -15.82 -17.56
C HIS A 489 -7.37 -14.82 -18.34
N GLY A 490 -6.72 -13.73 -18.78
CA GLY A 490 -7.27 -12.72 -19.68
C GLY A 490 -7.23 -13.12 -21.16
N ILE A 491 -7.63 -12.20 -22.02
CA ILE A 491 -7.61 -12.37 -23.48
C ILE A 491 -6.22 -12.07 -24.06
N ALA A 492 -5.96 -12.59 -25.23
CA ALA A 492 -4.70 -12.33 -25.95
C ALA A 492 -4.60 -10.86 -26.39
N GLY A 493 -3.45 -10.26 -26.14
CA GLY A 493 -3.18 -8.84 -26.41
C GLY A 493 -3.36 -7.94 -25.20
N ASP A 494 -4.08 -8.39 -24.17
CA ASP A 494 -4.23 -7.69 -22.90
C ASP A 494 -2.92 -7.74 -22.10
N ASP A 495 -2.39 -6.58 -21.76
CA ASP A 495 -1.16 -6.43 -20.98
C ASP A 495 -1.40 -6.05 -19.51
N THR A 496 -2.67 -5.99 -19.10
CA THR A 496 -3.07 -5.80 -17.70
C THR A 496 -2.94 -7.06 -16.84
N ASP A 497 -2.43 -8.16 -17.41
CA ASP A 497 -2.36 -9.50 -16.83
C ASP A 497 -3.74 -10.20 -16.71
N GLY A 498 -4.75 -9.75 -17.42
CA GLY A 498 -6.06 -10.40 -17.49
C GLY A 498 -7.14 -9.69 -16.71
N HIS A 499 -7.43 -8.45 -17.04
CA HIS A 499 -8.57 -7.73 -16.48
C HIS A 499 -9.89 -8.43 -16.80
N ILE A 500 -10.79 -8.37 -15.83
CA ILE A 500 -12.07 -9.08 -15.90
C ILE A 500 -13.07 -8.38 -16.82
N ASP A 501 -12.99 -7.08 -16.98
CA ASP A 501 -13.89 -6.26 -17.78
C ASP A 501 -13.78 -6.50 -19.30
N ASP A 502 -12.72 -7.19 -19.73
CA ASP A 502 -12.57 -7.72 -21.08
C ASP A 502 -13.15 -9.12 -21.27
N ILE A 503 -13.58 -9.78 -20.19
CA ILE A 503 -13.98 -11.20 -20.21
C ILE A 503 -15.44 -11.39 -19.86
N VAL A 504 -15.91 -10.75 -18.77
CA VAL A 504 -17.24 -10.97 -18.23
C VAL A 504 -17.80 -9.72 -17.56
N ARG A 505 -19.10 -9.46 -17.78
CA ARG A 505 -19.81 -8.36 -17.13
C ARG A 505 -21.14 -8.85 -16.56
N PHE A 506 -21.48 -8.42 -15.37
CA PHE A 506 -22.84 -8.61 -14.85
C PHE A 506 -23.82 -7.68 -15.56
N VAL A 507 -25.03 -8.19 -15.83
CA VAL A 507 -26.15 -7.41 -16.40
C VAL A 507 -27.38 -7.41 -15.48
N ASP A 508 -27.39 -8.28 -14.50
CA ASP A 508 -28.27 -8.29 -13.32
C ASP A 508 -27.59 -9.06 -12.18
N GLU A 509 -28.25 -9.21 -11.03
CA GLU A 509 -27.69 -9.81 -9.82
C GLU A 509 -27.09 -11.21 -10.03
N ARG A 510 -27.51 -11.96 -11.08
CA ARG A 510 -27.12 -13.36 -11.32
C ARG A 510 -26.80 -13.67 -12.78
N THR A 511 -27.01 -12.75 -13.69
CA THR A 511 -26.73 -12.96 -15.11
C THR A 511 -25.45 -12.27 -15.52
N VAL A 512 -24.57 -13.00 -16.18
CA VAL A 512 -23.34 -12.50 -16.75
C VAL A 512 -23.30 -12.67 -18.26
N LEU A 513 -22.81 -11.66 -18.98
CA LEU A 513 -22.35 -11.80 -20.36
C LEU A 513 -20.87 -12.17 -20.32
N CYS A 514 -20.52 -13.30 -20.92
CA CYS A 514 -19.17 -13.82 -20.95
C CYS A 514 -18.67 -13.85 -22.39
N ALA A 515 -17.52 -13.25 -22.64
CA ALA A 515 -16.83 -13.31 -23.92
C ALA A 515 -16.54 -14.76 -24.31
N VAL A 516 -16.85 -15.13 -25.54
CA VAL A 516 -16.65 -16.48 -26.09
C VAL A 516 -16.07 -16.40 -27.49
N GLU A 517 -14.99 -17.13 -27.70
CA GLU A 517 -14.44 -17.38 -29.03
C GLU A 517 -14.90 -18.75 -29.50
N GLU A 518 -15.45 -18.81 -30.72
CA GLU A 518 -15.96 -20.07 -31.33
C GLU A 518 -14.94 -20.71 -32.27
N ASN A 519 -13.96 -19.97 -32.75
CA ASN A 519 -12.91 -20.49 -33.61
C ASN A 519 -11.84 -21.21 -32.78
N GLU A 520 -11.77 -22.54 -32.90
CA GLU A 520 -10.81 -23.38 -32.17
C GLU A 520 -9.34 -23.06 -32.47
N ASP A 521 -9.06 -22.44 -33.62
CA ASP A 521 -7.71 -22.03 -34.02
C ASP A 521 -7.31 -20.63 -33.47
N ASP A 522 -8.23 -19.91 -32.80
CA ASP A 522 -7.94 -18.61 -32.20
C ASP A 522 -7.26 -18.74 -30.83
N GLU A 523 -6.30 -17.83 -30.57
CA GLU A 523 -5.53 -17.77 -29.32
C GLU A 523 -6.43 -17.67 -28.07
N ASN A 524 -7.60 -17.03 -28.18
CA ASN A 524 -8.56 -16.85 -27.11
C ASN A 524 -9.47 -18.04 -26.84
N TYR A 525 -9.55 -19.00 -27.77
CA TYR A 525 -10.51 -20.10 -27.66
C TYR A 525 -10.37 -20.88 -26.35
N ALA A 526 -9.19 -21.42 -26.09
CA ALA A 526 -8.97 -22.30 -24.94
C ALA A 526 -9.22 -21.57 -23.61
N VAL A 527 -8.72 -20.36 -23.48
CA VAL A 527 -8.83 -19.53 -22.26
C VAL A 527 -10.28 -19.15 -21.99
N LEU A 528 -11.01 -18.67 -22.99
CA LEU A 528 -12.41 -18.27 -22.83
C LEU A 528 -13.33 -19.45 -22.59
N GLN A 529 -13.06 -20.64 -23.18
CA GLN A 529 -13.81 -21.86 -22.88
C GLN A 529 -13.58 -22.33 -21.43
N GLU A 530 -12.35 -22.22 -20.90
CA GLU A 530 -12.05 -22.52 -19.50
C GLU A 530 -12.82 -21.59 -18.56
N ASN A 531 -12.74 -20.27 -18.79
CA ASN A 531 -13.46 -19.26 -18.01
C ASN A 531 -14.98 -19.46 -18.07
N LEU A 532 -15.53 -19.77 -19.24
CA LEU A 532 -16.95 -20.09 -19.43
C LEU A 532 -17.37 -21.31 -18.60
N ALA A 533 -16.55 -22.35 -18.56
CA ALA A 533 -16.84 -23.56 -17.79
C ALA A 533 -16.85 -23.28 -16.28
N ILE A 534 -15.92 -22.44 -15.78
CA ILE A 534 -15.88 -22.01 -14.39
C ILE A 534 -17.17 -21.24 -14.05
N LEU A 535 -17.53 -20.23 -14.84
CA LEU A 535 -18.75 -19.43 -14.61
C LEU A 535 -20.02 -20.29 -14.58
N ARG A 536 -20.16 -21.26 -15.51
CA ARG A 536 -21.30 -22.17 -15.55
C ARG A 536 -21.44 -23.10 -14.35
N SER A 537 -20.34 -23.31 -13.63
CA SER A 537 -20.32 -24.11 -12.39
C SER A 537 -20.37 -23.24 -11.12
N SER A 538 -20.32 -21.91 -11.27
CA SER A 538 -20.29 -20.96 -10.15
C SER A 538 -21.70 -20.57 -9.69
N THR A 539 -21.75 -20.09 -8.44
CA THR A 539 -22.97 -19.56 -7.82
C THR A 539 -22.77 -18.09 -7.41
N ASP A 540 -23.86 -17.41 -7.11
CA ASP A 540 -23.83 -16.11 -6.43
C ASP A 540 -23.55 -16.28 -4.91
N GLN A 541 -23.52 -15.17 -4.17
CA GLN A 541 -23.32 -15.11 -2.72
C GLN A 541 -24.38 -15.88 -1.91
N ASP A 542 -25.54 -16.17 -2.49
CA ASP A 542 -26.64 -16.90 -1.85
C ASP A 542 -26.66 -18.38 -2.26
N GLY A 543 -25.70 -18.84 -3.07
CA GLY A 543 -25.57 -20.20 -3.56
C GLY A 543 -26.46 -20.53 -4.78
N ASN A 544 -27.06 -19.53 -5.43
CA ASN A 544 -27.85 -19.75 -6.65
C ASN A 544 -26.90 -19.80 -7.87
N PRO A 545 -27.16 -20.72 -8.84
CA PRO A 545 -26.34 -20.79 -10.05
C PRO A 545 -26.40 -19.51 -10.87
N LEU A 546 -25.26 -19.09 -11.43
CA LEU A 546 -25.20 -17.98 -12.36
C LEU A 546 -25.88 -18.35 -13.71
N ARG A 547 -26.57 -17.39 -14.30
CA ARG A 547 -27.01 -17.44 -15.69
C ARG A 547 -25.90 -16.86 -16.57
N VAL A 548 -25.20 -17.76 -17.28
CA VAL A 548 -24.07 -17.35 -18.14
C VAL A 548 -24.54 -17.31 -19.60
N VAL A 549 -24.39 -16.17 -20.22
CA VAL A 549 -24.78 -15.91 -21.61
C VAL A 549 -23.52 -15.55 -22.42
N ALA A 550 -23.34 -16.26 -23.53
CA ALA A 550 -22.22 -16.05 -24.43
C ALA A 550 -22.34 -14.70 -25.15
N LEU A 551 -21.27 -13.90 -25.13
CA LEU A 551 -21.07 -12.70 -25.93
C LEU A 551 -19.98 -13.02 -26.97
N PRO A 552 -20.21 -12.81 -28.28
CA PRO A 552 -19.18 -13.13 -29.27
C PRO A 552 -17.94 -12.26 -29.09
N MET A 553 -16.80 -12.73 -29.60
CA MET A 553 -15.59 -11.91 -29.73
C MET A 553 -15.55 -11.22 -31.10
N PRO A 554 -14.86 -10.07 -31.23
CA PRO A 554 -14.66 -9.41 -32.52
C PRO A 554 -13.61 -10.16 -33.40
N GLY A 555 -13.08 -11.30 -32.91
CA GLY A 555 -11.98 -11.97 -33.59
C GLY A 555 -10.66 -11.20 -33.46
N ARG A 556 -9.74 -11.39 -34.42
CA ARG A 556 -8.45 -10.73 -34.37
C ARG A 556 -8.55 -9.28 -34.86
N VAL A 557 -8.36 -8.32 -33.95
CA VAL A 557 -8.20 -6.89 -34.23
C VAL A 557 -6.73 -6.54 -34.11
N GLY A 558 -6.27 -5.56 -34.93
CA GLY A 558 -4.88 -5.14 -35.00
C GLY A 558 -4.10 -5.80 -36.13
N GLY A 559 -2.91 -5.31 -36.40
CA GLY A 559 -2.03 -5.74 -37.47
C GLY A 559 -1.12 -6.91 -37.07
N ALA A 560 0.19 -6.64 -36.95
CA ALA A 560 1.20 -7.63 -36.55
C ALA A 560 1.03 -8.08 -35.09
N LYS A 561 0.63 -7.16 -34.18
CA LYS A 561 0.29 -7.42 -32.78
C LYS A 561 -1.23 -7.53 -32.66
N ARG A 562 -1.73 -8.55 -31.96
CA ARG A 562 -3.13 -8.65 -31.60
C ARG A 562 -3.45 -7.61 -30.53
N LEU A 563 -4.58 -6.93 -30.67
CA LEU A 563 -5.08 -5.97 -29.69
C LEU A 563 -6.16 -6.62 -28.80
N PRO A 564 -6.35 -6.16 -27.55
CA PRO A 564 -7.30 -6.75 -26.59
C PRO A 564 -8.74 -6.28 -26.84
N ALA A 565 -9.21 -6.42 -28.07
CA ALA A 565 -10.55 -6.03 -28.44
C ALA A 565 -11.59 -6.99 -27.86
N SER A 566 -12.54 -6.48 -27.09
CA SER A 566 -13.62 -7.25 -26.52
C SER A 566 -14.91 -6.42 -26.42
N TYR A 567 -16.03 -7.02 -26.83
CA TYR A 567 -17.34 -6.41 -26.61
C TYR A 567 -17.77 -6.42 -25.14
N ALA A 568 -17.11 -7.18 -24.26
CA ALA A 568 -17.36 -7.16 -22.82
C ALA A 568 -16.94 -5.85 -22.17
N ASN A 569 -16.05 -5.06 -22.80
CA ASN A 569 -15.59 -3.77 -22.29
C ASN A 569 -16.62 -2.64 -22.51
N PHE A 570 -17.93 -2.93 -22.26
CA PHE A 570 -19.01 -1.96 -22.37
C PHE A 570 -19.26 -1.23 -21.06
N TYR A 571 -19.76 0.02 -21.16
CA TYR A 571 -20.16 0.85 -20.02
C TYR A 571 -21.68 0.90 -19.88
N ILE A 572 -22.20 0.74 -18.65
CA ILE A 572 -23.62 0.77 -18.35
C ILE A 572 -23.99 2.10 -17.70
N GLY A 573 -24.51 3.06 -18.47
CA GLY A 573 -25.07 4.32 -17.96
C GLY A 573 -26.55 4.21 -17.58
N ASN A 574 -27.16 5.30 -17.05
CA ASN A 574 -28.55 5.27 -16.57
C ASN A 574 -29.58 4.97 -17.65
N THR A 575 -29.41 5.53 -18.85
CA THR A 575 -30.35 5.38 -19.98
C THR A 575 -29.71 4.80 -21.23
N VAL A 576 -28.39 4.60 -21.22
CA VAL A 576 -27.63 4.09 -22.36
C VAL A 576 -26.68 2.99 -21.92
N VAL A 577 -26.30 2.12 -22.85
CA VAL A 577 -25.16 1.20 -22.70
C VAL A 577 -24.23 1.41 -23.87
N LEU A 578 -22.98 1.74 -23.62
CA LEU A 578 -21.98 2.01 -24.64
C LEU A 578 -21.15 0.76 -24.89
N VAL A 579 -21.29 0.17 -26.08
CA VAL A 579 -20.58 -1.05 -26.46
C VAL A 579 -19.46 -0.70 -27.44
N PRO A 580 -18.19 -1.06 -27.14
CA PRO A 580 -17.10 -0.85 -28.08
C PRO A 580 -17.33 -1.71 -29.33
N VAL A 581 -17.15 -1.15 -30.52
CA VAL A 581 -17.21 -1.84 -31.82
C VAL A 581 -15.89 -1.63 -32.57
N PHE A 582 -15.58 -2.57 -33.48
CA PHE A 582 -14.24 -2.66 -34.07
C PHE A 582 -14.29 -2.83 -35.59
N GLN A 583 -15.35 -2.35 -36.25
CA GLN A 583 -15.61 -2.50 -37.69
C GLN A 583 -15.62 -3.99 -38.12
N HIS A 584 -16.11 -4.86 -37.24
CA HIS A 584 -16.12 -6.31 -37.41
C HIS A 584 -17.53 -6.85 -37.68
N PRO A 585 -17.70 -7.94 -38.45
CA PRO A 585 -19.02 -8.53 -38.72
C PRO A 585 -19.86 -8.92 -37.46
N ASN A 586 -19.20 -9.13 -36.31
CA ASN A 586 -19.87 -9.47 -35.06
C ASN A 586 -20.38 -8.25 -34.27
N ASP A 587 -20.07 -7.01 -34.69
CA ASP A 587 -20.47 -5.78 -33.96
C ASP A 587 -22.00 -5.73 -33.76
N GLU A 588 -22.79 -5.94 -34.83
CA GLU A 588 -24.26 -5.92 -34.76
C GLU A 588 -24.81 -7.05 -33.88
N ALA A 589 -24.19 -8.21 -33.91
CA ALA A 589 -24.58 -9.35 -33.08
C ALA A 589 -24.29 -9.09 -31.59
N ALA A 590 -23.18 -8.45 -31.26
CA ALA A 590 -22.84 -8.06 -29.90
C ALA A 590 -23.80 -6.99 -29.36
N ILE A 591 -24.06 -5.92 -30.11
CA ILE A 591 -25.03 -4.86 -29.75
C ILE A 591 -26.41 -5.49 -29.51
N THR A 592 -26.91 -6.31 -30.43
CA THR A 592 -28.20 -7.00 -30.28
C THR A 592 -28.25 -7.88 -29.04
N ARG A 593 -27.16 -8.58 -28.74
CA ARG A 593 -27.06 -9.42 -27.55
C ARG A 593 -27.16 -8.61 -26.28
N VAL A 594 -26.41 -7.51 -26.17
CA VAL A 594 -26.43 -6.60 -25.02
C VAL A 594 -27.80 -5.96 -24.86
N GLN A 595 -28.41 -5.46 -25.96
CA GLN A 595 -29.74 -4.85 -25.95
C GLN A 595 -30.82 -5.77 -25.37
N GLY A 596 -30.68 -7.08 -25.55
CA GLY A 596 -31.60 -8.05 -25.00
C GLY A 596 -31.67 -8.11 -23.46
N PHE A 597 -30.69 -7.52 -22.77
CA PHE A 597 -30.61 -7.44 -21.30
C PHE A 597 -30.94 -6.06 -20.75
N PHE A 598 -30.93 -5.05 -21.58
CA PHE A 598 -31.21 -3.65 -21.19
C PHE A 598 -32.40 -3.09 -22.01
N PRO A 599 -33.63 -3.60 -21.78
CA PRO A 599 -34.80 -3.17 -22.56
C PRO A 599 -35.16 -1.68 -22.35
N ASP A 600 -34.78 -1.12 -21.20
CA ASP A 600 -35.07 0.26 -20.80
C ASP A 600 -33.91 1.23 -21.08
N ARG A 601 -32.83 0.76 -21.72
CA ARG A 601 -31.65 1.55 -22.09
C ARG A 601 -31.39 1.43 -23.59
N GLU A 602 -30.90 2.49 -24.19
CA GLU A 602 -30.43 2.47 -25.58
C GLU A 602 -29.01 1.89 -25.64
N VAL A 603 -28.78 0.87 -26.47
CA VAL A 603 -27.45 0.30 -26.66
C VAL A 603 -26.80 0.91 -27.89
N ILE A 604 -25.72 1.64 -27.68
CA ILE A 604 -25.00 2.43 -28.69
C ILE A 604 -23.61 1.80 -28.92
N GLY A 605 -23.30 1.51 -30.20
CA GLY A 605 -21.94 1.09 -30.58
C GLY A 605 -21.03 2.31 -30.71
N ILE A 606 -19.88 2.27 -30.03
CA ILE A 606 -18.83 3.28 -30.13
C ILE A 606 -17.65 2.68 -30.91
N ASP A 607 -17.24 3.30 -32.00
CA ASP A 607 -16.07 2.83 -32.77
C ASP A 607 -14.78 3.04 -31.96
N CYS A 608 -14.25 1.93 -31.46
CA CYS A 608 -13.03 1.87 -30.66
C CYS A 608 -11.83 1.32 -31.45
N THR A 609 -11.90 1.27 -32.79
CA THR A 609 -10.83 0.72 -33.63
C THR A 609 -9.47 1.39 -33.34
N GLU A 610 -9.47 2.72 -33.20
CA GLU A 610 -8.24 3.47 -32.89
C GLU A 610 -7.98 3.58 -31.36
N MET A 611 -9.02 3.51 -30.54
CA MET A 611 -8.87 3.55 -29.09
C MET A 611 -8.18 2.29 -28.55
N VAL A 612 -8.49 1.13 -29.12
CA VAL A 612 -7.91 -0.15 -28.67
C VAL A 612 -6.42 -0.30 -29.00
N GLU A 613 -5.86 0.57 -29.84
CA GLU A 613 -4.39 0.66 -30.02
C GLU A 613 -3.68 1.04 -28.71
N GLY A 614 -4.35 1.80 -27.81
CA GLY A 614 -3.90 2.09 -26.45
C GLY A 614 -4.14 0.95 -25.46
N LEU A 615 -4.61 -0.21 -25.91
CA LEU A 615 -4.83 -1.45 -25.16
C LEU A 615 -6.05 -1.43 -24.21
N GLY A 616 -7.04 -0.57 -24.47
CA GLY A 616 -8.31 -0.53 -23.73
C GLY A 616 -9.46 0.04 -24.57
N ALA A 617 -10.68 0.02 -24.03
CA ALA A 617 -11.87 0.55 -24.69
C ALA A 617 -12.77 1.33 -23.72
N VAL A 618 -14.08 1.38 -23.98
CA VAL A 618 -15.04 2.27 -23.31
C VAL A 618 -15.08 2.10 -21.78
N HIS A 619 -15.04 0.87 -21.28
CA HIS A 619 -15.06 0.64 -19.83
C HIS A 619 -13.74 1.06 -19.16
N CYS A 620 -12.61 0.75 -19.77
CA CYS A 620 -11.29 1.08 -19.24
C CYS A 620 -11.07 2.58 -19.02
N ILE A 621 -11.69 3.44 -19.85
CA ILE A 621 -11.56 4.90 -19.73
C ILE A 621 -12.56 5.54 -18.78
N SER A 622 -13.54 4.80 -18.25
CA SER A 622 -14.69 5.32 -17.52
C SER A 622 -14.78 4.81 -16.08
N GLN A 623 -15.28 5.65 -15.16
CA GLN A 623 -15.57 5.26 -13.79
C GLN A 623 -16.90 5.87 -13.35
N GLN A 624 -17.88 5.03 -13.00
CA GLN A 624 -19.16 5.47 -12.51
C GLN A 624 -19.09 6.05 -11.10
N GLN A 625 -19.79 7.15 -10.88
CA GLN A 625 -20.11 7.68 -9.55
C GLN A 625 -21.58 7.38 -9.24
N PRO A 626 -21.86 6.48 -8.28
CA PRO A 626 -23.23 6.12 -7.93
C PRO A 626 -24.04 7.30 -7.41
N SER A 627 -25.36 7.26 -7.61
CA SER A 627 -26.28 8.25 -7.06
C SER A 627 -26.46 8.12 -5.56
N VAL A 628 -26.54 9.25 -4.89
CA VAL A 628 -26.97 9.38 -3.50
C VAL A 628 -28.50 9.32 -3.47
N THR A 629 -29.10 8.15 -3.61
CA THR A 629 -30.55 7.99 -3.47
C THR A 629 -30.90 7.53 -2.07
N CYS A 630 -31.64 8.36 -1.29
CA CYS A 630 -32.36 7.85 -0.14
C CYS A 630 -33.30 6.74 -0.59
N PRO A 631 -33.32 5.55 0.04
CA PRO A 631 -34.34 4.56 -0.24
C PRO A 631 -35.72 5.19 0.04
N GLU A 632 -36.55 5.29 -0.98
CA GLU A 632 -37.95 5.66 -0.82
C GLU A 632 -38.64 4.61 0.03
N GLY A 633 -38.96 4.94 1.28
CA GLY A 633 -39.80 4.10 2.11
C GLY A 633 -39.59 4.19 3.61
N GLU A 634 -39.79 5.40 4.15
CA GLU A 634 -40.46 5.62 5.45
C GLU A 634 -40.73 7.12 5.57
N SER A 635 -41.92 7.55 5.16
CA SER A 635 -42.44 8.87 5.52
C SER A 635 -42.46 8.95 7.02
N ALA A 636 -41.47 9.60 7.62
CA ALA A 636 -41.53 10.02 9.00
C ALA A 636 -42.72 10.97 9.12
N SER A 637 -43.85 10.46 9.60
CA SER A 637 -44.91 11.26 10.18
C SER A 637 -44.30 12.01 11.37
N ARG A 638 -43.80 13.20 11.12
CA ARG A 638 -43.61 14.19 12.18
C ARG A 638 -45.01 14.62 12.60
N GLY A 639 -45.51 13.95 13.65
CA GLY A 639 -46.64 14.45 14.44
C GLY A 639 -46.23 15.74 15.14
N GLU A 640 -47.15 16.64 15.12
CA GLU A 640 -47.19 17.94 15.77
C GLU A 640 -46.80 17.92 17.28
#